data_ac5f0fb2e6bc981be531697585ae4a55
#
_entry.id   ac5f0fb2e6bc981be531697585ae4a55
#
_cell.length_a   1.000
_cell.length_b   1.000
_cell.length_c   1.000
_cell.angle_alpha   90.00
_cell.angle_beta   90.00
_cell.angle_gamma   90.00
#
_symmetry.space_group_name_H-M   'P 1'
#
loop_
_entity.id
_entity.type
_entity.pdbx_description
1 polymer ?
#
loop_
_entity_poly.entity_id
_entity_poly.type
_entity_poly.pdbx_seq_one_letter_code
_entity_poly.pdbx_strand_id
1 'polypeptide(L)'
;MTTRHLRFYITEPTQADTDDSIANPRARIGQIELFGPQSDPDLALGATATASSVDQALTPDRAVNGQWTSGYEGWVSDLGKPQWIALDLGSAQTVARYVLRSDDAARPGNPVTTRHLRFYITEPTQADTDDSIANPRARIGQIQLFPLTKSQQDPDAPSTDPFHEVQRILDARITTSVVMDGTTLSLDTWLSAQDNVLVTSVTSHGSAPVELEASTWAGAVIANSAYSNSAGSSGGVAWAQRSTAPGSNWVSTAALATRVLGADSVQSPTVSGATARTVFTLRPGRTALIVTAVAGGGQNPANPQQAAAALVSAQDARSLARMEAAHVQWWKAYWTQSSIDIGNTVLERYYYAAQYFIGSASRPGKVAPALYGIWVTTDSPQFSGDFHMNYNAMGPFYGVYSSNRPELALPFYEVILDYVPEARRRAKQDLTRVKPDYVGSRFPAGGVPDGVLFPVGIGPFGSTTDDEYLQQVANSLFAASQFAAYYEYTQDRAFLRDKAYPFLALVATFFQYYLEWDQGTGQYVLWSGPQENAWGQDSSSDLGLLKQVLTTLVGGSRDLGIDSGRRSGWQHLLDHLPPQPTAVYQGTTVFSLVKAGTMQGSDTRDIHPGDNTVNLEFIHPAGVLGIESDPAQLSTARDTLDVMDSWDQVNSFPKVFTQAARVGYPAQQLIDRFTRTITQNTVANLRIADPYHGIEKSGAVEAINDMLVQSDQGVIVLFPVWPSDQDASFHQLRQQGAFVVSSELRNGTVGYADVTSDAGNTLRIRNPWPGRSVAVTDHRGRAVRTSTDDGVITVRTERGGSYRLTRSGPTRGR
;
A
#
# COMPACT_ATOMS: atom_id res chain seq x y z
N MET A 1 -3.31 1.82 -35.96
CA MET A 1 -2.79 0.72 -36.86
C MET A 1 -3.82 0.50 -37.96
N THR A 2 -3.43 0.48 -39.21
CA THR A 2 -4.35 0.17 -40.34
C THR A 2 -4.07 -1.24 -40.82
N THR A 3 -5.04 -2.13 -40.71
CA THR A 3 -4.91 -3.54 -41.11
C THR A 3 -6.28 -4.13 -41.45
N ARG A 4 -6.27 -5.15 -42.30
CA ARG A 4 -7.43 -5.99 -42.57
C ARG A 4 -7.45 -7.24 -41.68
N HIS A 5 -6.27 -7.75 -41.31
CA HIS A 5 -6.14 -9.01 -40.58
C HIS A 5 -5.49 -8.74 -39.23
N LEU A 6 -6.11 -9.22 -38.17
CA LEU A 6 -5.61 -9.20 -36.81
C LEU A 6 -5.51 -10.62 -36.28
N ARG A 7 -4.43 -10.97 -35.59
CA ARG A 7 -4.28 -12.26 -34.93
C ARG A 7 -3.78 -12.09 -33.50
N PHE A 8 -4.52 -12.64 -32.58
CA PHE A 8 -4.16 -12.71 -31.18
C PHE A 8 -3.52 -14.08 -30.94
N TYR A 9 -2.22 -14.09 -30.62
CA TYR A 9 -1.50 -15.27 -30.17
C TYR A 9 -1.43 -15.28 -28.65
N ILE A 10 -1.83 -16.41 -28.07
CA ILE A 10 -1.83 -16.62 -26.63
C ILE A 10 -0.71 -17.62 -26.32
N THR A 11 0.38 -17.15 -25.80
CA THR A 11 1.60 -17.93 -25.58
C THR A 11 1.64 -18.62 -24.22
N GLU A 12 1.05 -17.99 -23.21
CA GLU A 12 0.94 -18.53 -21.83
C GLU A 12 -0.43 -18.22 -21.25
N PRO A 13 -1.39 -19.12 -21.30
CA PRO A 13 -2.66 -18.93 -20.63
C PRO A 13 -2.49 -19.10 -19.11
N THR A 14 -2.92 -18.09 -18.34
CA THR A 14 -2.70 -18.01 -16.88
C THR A 14 -4.00 -17.94 -16.10
N GLN A 15 -5.08 -18.46 -16.61
CA GLN A 15 -6.37 -18.29 -15.98
C GLN A 15 -6.88 -19.57 -15.33
N ALA A 16 -7.24 -19.52 -14.01
CA ALA A 16 -7.84 -20.62 -13.27
C ALA A 16 -9.36 -20.76 -13.52
N ASP A 17 -9.91 -21.95 -13.54
CA ASP A 17 -11.35 -22.21 -13.52
C ASP A 17 -11.91 -21.98 -12.12
N THR A 18 -13.23 -21.92 -11.97
CA THR A 18 -13.93 -21.60 -10.71
C THR A 18 -13.65 -22.54 -9.52
N ASP A 19 -12.81 -23.54 -9.71
CA ASP A 19 -12.36 -24.49 -8.69
C ASP A 19 -10.89 -24.33 -8.26
N ASP A 20 -10.22 -23.23 -8.63
CA ASP A 20 -8.85 -22.88 -8.26
C ASP A 20 -7.77 -23.87 -8.64
N SER A 21 -7.99 -24.86 -9.49
CA SER A 21 -6.95 -25.78 -9.86
C SER A 21 -6.17 -25.35 -11.11
N ILE A 22 -4.86 -25.17 -10.97
CA ILE A 22 -3.91 -24.68 -11.99
C ILE A 22 -3.63 -25.70 -13.12
N ALA A 23 -4.31 -26.86 -13.12
CA ALA A 23 -3.84 -28.02 -13.87
C ALA A 23 -4.28 -28.11 -15.34
N ASN A 24 -5.19 -27.24 -15.82
CA ASN A 24 -5.73 -27.34 -17.20
C ASN A 24 -5.91 -25.99 -17.92
N PRO A 25 -4.86 -25.35 -18.43
CA PRO A 25 -5.00 -24.05 -19.07
C PRO A 25 -5.57 -24.14 -20.48
N ARG A 26 -6.67 -23.38 -20.76
CA ARG A 26 -7.27 -23.13 -22.08
C ARG A 26 -7.27 -21.63 -22.38
N ALA A 27 -7.26 -21.28 -23.68
CA ALA A 27 -7.55 -19.91 -24.08
C ALA A 27 -9.07 -19.70 -24.13
N ARG A 28 -9.57 -18.68 -23.43
CA ARG A 28 -10.96 -18.25 -23.50
C ARG A 28 -11.03 -16.76 -23.79
N ILE A 29 -11.79 -16.39 -24.79
CA ILE A 29 -12.06 -14.99 -25.13
C ILE A 29 -13.58 -14.86 -25.23
N GLY A 30 -14.17 -14.09 -24.30
CA GLY A 30 -15.60 -13.82 -24.29
C GLY A 30 -16.00 -12.91 -25.44
N GLN A 31 -15.31 -11.79 -25.62
CA GLN A 31 -15.58 -10.82 -26.69
C GLN A 31 -14.31 -10.10 -27.11
N ILE A 32 -14.18 -9.83 -28.41
CA ILE A 32 -13.18 -8.94 -29.00
C ILE A 32 -13.92 -7.74 -29.56
N GLU A 33 -13.54 -6.56 -29.12
CA GLU A 33 -14.05 -5.29 -29.65
C GLU A 33 -12.89 -4.50 -30.23
N LEU A 34 -13.06 -3.94 -31.40
CA LEU A 34 -12.07 -3.12 -32.09
C LEU A 34 -12.66 -1.75 -32.42
N PHE A 35 -11.95 -0.70 -32.12
CA PHE A 35 -12.42 0.67 -32.30
C PHE A 35 -11.48 1.49 -33.18
N GLY A 36 -12.04 2.30 -34.05
CA GLY A 36 -11.30 3.26 -34.86
C GLY A 36 -10.83 4.48 -34.05
N PRO A 37 -10.08 5.43 -34.69
CA PRO A 37 -9.57 6.63 -34.03
C PRO A 37 -10.63 7.62 -33.56
N GLN A 38 -11.87 7.49 -34.04
CA GLN A 38 -12.99 8.41 -33.74
C GLN A 38 -14.19 7.63 -33.19
N SER A 39 -13.98 6.79 -32.19
CA SER A 39 -15.00 6.03 -31.42
C SER A 39 -16.33 5.77 -32.14
N ASP A 40 -16.58 4.50 -32.45
CA ASP A 40 -17.82 3.88 -32.95
C ASP A 40 -17.87 3.60 -34.47
N PRO A 41 -18.29 2.46 -34.87
CA PRO A 41 -18.72 1.27 -34.15
C PRO A 41 -17.59 0.24 -33.90
N ASP A 42 -17.87 -0.81 -33.13
CA ASP A 42 -16.97 -1.94 -32.96
C ASP A 42 -16.66 -2.60 -34.33
N LEU A 43 -15.40 -2.46 -34.77
CA LEU A 43 -14.92 -2.95 -36.06
C LEU A 43 -14.78 -4.47 -36.07
N ALA A 44 -14.78 -5.13 -34.93
CA ALA A 44 -14.75 -6.59 -34.82
C ALA A 44 -16.13 -7.20 -34.98
N LEU A 45 -17.19 -6.41 -34.79
CA LEU A 45 -18.56 -6.94 -34.88
C LEU A 45 -18.86 -7.48 -36.27
N GLY A 46 -19.09 -8.82 -36.34
CA GLY A 46 -19.35 -9.53 -37.59
C GLY A 46 -18.10 -9.78 -38.46
N ALA A 47 -16.90 -9.54 -37.94
CA ALA A 47 -15.65 -9.96 -38.59
C ALA A 47 -15.63 -11.49 -38.75
N THR A 48 -14.95 -11.96 -39.79
CA THR A 48 -14.71 -13.41 -39.94
C THR A 48 -13.62 -13.84 -38.98
N ALA A 49 -13.96 -14.66 -38.00
CA ALA A 49 -13.02 -15.13 -36.98
C ALA A 49 -12.60 -16.59 -37.26
N THR A 50 -11.32 -16.86 -37.10
CA THR A 50 -10.73 -18.21 -37.20
C THR A 50 -9.80 -18.43 -36.02
N ALA A 51 -9.62 -19.66 -35.57
CA ALA A 51 -8.73 -19.96 -34.44
C ALA A 51 -7.89 -21.21 -34.70
N SER A 52 -6.84 -21.38 -33.88
CA SER A 52 -5.97 -22.58 -33.93
C SER A 52 -6.73 -23.84 -33.58
N SER A 53 -7.72 -23.74 -32.71
CA SER A 53 -8.53 -24.84 -32.25
C SER A 53 -9.82 -24.31 -31.60
N VAL A 54 -10.79 -25.20 -31.41
CA VAL A 54 -12.12 -24.91 -30.86
C VAL A 54 -12.51 -26.04 -29.92
N ASP A 55 -12.88 -25.71 -28.70
CA ASP A 55 -13.44 -26.67 -27.75
C ASP A 55 -14.96 -26.74 -27.88
N GLN A 56 -15.45 -27.92 -28.24
CA GLN A 56 -16.88 -28.22 -28.40
C GLN A 56 -17.58 -27.25 -29.39
N ALA A 57 -18.63 -26.54 -28.93
CA ALA A 57 -19.44 -25.59 -29.72
C ALA A 57 -19.04 -24.10 -29.48
N LEU A 58 -17.90 -23.83 -28.81
CA LEU A 58 -17.45 -22.47 -28.48
C LEU A 58 -16.56 -21.90 -29.57
N THR A 59 -17.16 -21.62 -30.72
CA THR A 59 -16.50 -21.21 -31.97
C THR A 59 -15.95 -19.80 -31.97
N PRO A 60 -14.93 -19.46 -32.82
CA PRO A 60 -14.31 -18.14 -32.84
C PRO A 60 -15.25 -16.97 -33.15
N ASP A 61 -16.30 -17.18 -33.93
CA ASP A 61 -17.30 -16.16 -34.27
C ASP A 61 -18.08 -15.65 -33.05
N ARG A 62 -18.13 -16.42 -31.97
CA ARG A 62 -18.71 -15.98 -30.70
C ARG A 62 -17.90 -14.84 -30.02
N ALA A 63 -16.63 -14.75 -30.27
CA ALA A 63 -15.78 -13.68 -29.73
C ALA A 63 -15.96 -12.32 -30.44
N VAL A 64 -16.76 -12.27 -31.52
CA VAL A 64 -16.98 -11.06 -32.34
C VAL A 64 -18.46 -10.81 -32.66
N ASN A 65 -19.39 -11.43 -31.93
CA ASN A 65 -20.84 -11.35 -32.18
C ASN A 65 -21.53 -10.19 -31.45
N GLY A 66 -20.81 -9.43 -30.59
CA GLY A 66 -21.37 -8.35 -29.80
C GLY A 66 -22.23 -8.79 -28.61
N GLN A 67 -22.29 -10.08 -28.33
CA GLN A 67 -23.07 -10.65 -27.23
C GLN A 67 -22.12 -11.12 -26.15
N TRP A 68 -21.96 -10.29 -25.15
CA TRP A 68 -21.22 -10.65 -23.96
C TRP A 68 -22.10 -10.49 -22.72
N THR A 69 -22.53 -11.61 -22.19
CA THR A 69 -23.14 -11.75 -20.88
C THR A 69 -22.23 -12.64 -20.03
N SER A 70 -22.27 -12.56 -18.72
CA SER A 70 -21.45 -13.40 -17.85
C SER A 70 -21.69 -14.88 -18.09
N GLY A 71 -20.65 -15.66 -18.44
CA GLY A 71 -20.75 -17.11 -18.67
C GLY A 71 -20.20 -17.55 -20.04
N TYR A 72 -20.10 -18.83 -20.31
CA TYR A 72 -19.45 -19.54 -21.41
C TYR A 72 -19.85 -19.16 -22.85
N GLU A 73 -19.94 -17.88 -23.19
CA GLU A 73 -20.47 -17.43 -24.48
C GLU A 73 -19.44 -17.12 -25.56
N GLY A 74 -18.14 -17.05 -25.21
CA GLY A 74 -17.04 -16.71 -26.11
C GLY A 74 -16.37 -17.89 -26.80
N TRP A 75 -15.22 -17.65 -27.40
CA TRP A 75 -14.37 -18.70 -27.94
C TRP A 75 -13.53 -19.36 -26.85
N VAL A 76 -13.45 -20.70 -26.91
CA VAL A 76 -12.55 -21.50 -26.05
C VAL A 76 -11.70 -22.41 -26.93
N SER A 77 -10.40 -22.43 -26.71
CA SER A 77 -9.49 -23.30 -27.41
C SER A 77 -9.57 -24.74 -26.92
N ASP A 78 -9.21 -25.70 -27.79
CA ASP A 78 -8.71 -27.00 -27.33
C ASP A 78 -7.45 -26.86 -26.48
N LEU A 79 -7.03 -27.99 -25.99
CA LEU A 79 -5.87 -28.15 -25.13
C LEU A 79 -4.58 -28.17 -25.96
N GLY A 80 -3.57 -27.52 -25.47
CA GLY A 80 -2.27 -27.46 -26.13
C GLY A 80 -1.81 -26.05 -26.45
N LYS A 81 -0.57 -25.92 -26.83
CA LYS A 81 0.14 -24.66 -27.06
C LYS A 81 0.84 -24.63 -28.42
N PRO A 82 1.01 -23.43 -28.96
CA PRO A 82 0.36 -22.15 -28.70
C PRO A 82 -1.05 -22.06 -29.29
N GLN A 83 -1.91 -21.20 -28.75
CA GLN A 83 -3.25 -20.95 -29.24
C GLN A 83 -3.34 -19.59 -29.93
N TRP A 84 -4.27 -19.43 -30.88
CA TRP A 84 -4.52 -18.14 -31.52
C TRP A 84 -5.95 -18.02 -32.02
N ILE A 85 -6.44 -16.78 -32.06
CA ILE A 85 -7.63 -16.37 -32.79
C ILE A 85 -7.27 -15.26 -33.77
N ALA A 86 -7.77 -15.29 -34.98
CA ALA A 86 -7.50 -14.31 -36.01
C ALA A 86 -8.83 -13.76 -36.57
N LEU A 87 -8.85 -12.45 -36.83
CA LEU A 87 -9.97 -11.72 -37.39
C LEU A 87 -9.62 -11.20 -38.79
N ASP A 88 -10.52 -11.39 -39.76
CA ASP A 88 -10.53 -10.70 -41.04
C ASP A 88 -11.65 -9.64 -40.99
N LEU A 89 -11.30 -8.39 -41.03
CA LEU A 89 -12.19 -7.24 -40.96
C LEU A 89 -12.85 -6.90 -42.33
N GLY A 90 -12.65 -7.75 -43.33
CA GLY A 90 -13.20 -7.58 -44.67
C GLY A 90 -12.48 -6.55 -45.52
N SER A 91 -11.98 -5.46 -44.91
CA SER A 91 -11.19 -4.41 -45.55
C SER A 91 -10.16 -3.85 -44.57
N ALA A 92 -9.20 -3.09 -45.08
CA ALA A 92 -8.21 -2.43 -44.23
C ALA A 92 -8.88 -1.37 -43.34
N GLN A 93 -8.87 -1.57 -42.03
CA GLN A 93 -9.44 -0.69 -41.01
C GLN A 93 -8.33 -0.07 -40.17
N THR A 94 -8.50 1.15 -39.75
CA THR A 94 -7.60 1.79 -38.77
C THR A 94 -8.09 1.45 -37.36
N VAL A 95 -7.40 0.56 -36.69
CA VAL A 95 -7.68 0.17 -35.32
C VAL A 95 -6.81 1.03 -34.38
N ALA A 96 -7.47 1.80 -33.53
CA ALA A 96 -6.82 2.63 -32.51
C ALA A 96 -6.87 2.00 -31.13
N ARG A 97 -7.94 1.25 -30.85
CA ARG A 97 -8.16 0.57 -29.57
C ARG A 97 -8.76 -0.82 -29.79
N TYR A 98 -8.46 -1.78 -28.94
CA TYR A 98 -9.22 -3.01 -28.84
C TYR A 98 -9.47 -3.38 -27.37
N VAL A 99 -10.51 -4.18 -27.15
CA VAL A 99 -10.89 -4.73 -25.85
C VAL A 99 -11.04 -6.23 -26.00
N LEU A 100 -10.39 -6.99 -25.15
CA LEU A 100 -10.67 -8.42 -25.00
C LEU A 100 -11.37 -8.63 -23.67
N ARG A 101 -12.51 -9.33 -23.70
CA ARG A 101 -13.29 -9.65 -22.51
C ARG A 101 -13.24 -11.16 -22.25
N SER A 102 -13.13 -11.53 -21.00
CA SER A 102 -13.32 -12.89 -20.54
C SER A 102 -14.34 -12.93 -19.40
N ASP A 103 -14.59 -14.11 -18.89
CA ASP A 103 -15.61 -14.35 -17.84
C ASP A 103 -15.25 -13.77 -16.47
N ASP A 104 -13.98 -13.35 -16.25
CA ASP A 104 -13.49 -12.78 -14.98
C ASP A 104 -13.12 -11.30 -15.06
N ALA A 105 -13.17 -10.63 -13.90
CA ALA A 105 -13.02 -9.19 -13.74
C ALA A 105 -11.77 -8.59 -14.43
N ALA A 106 -12.01 -7.49 -15.09
CA ALA A 106 -11.07 -6.73 -15.91
C ALA A 106 -9.76 -6.32 -15.23
N ARG A 107 -8.61 -6.53 -15.92
CA ARG A 107 -7.32 -5.95 -15.55
C ARG A 107 -6.73 -5.16 -16.73
N PRO A 108 -6.34 -3.88 -16.58
CA PRO A 108 -5.72 -3.10 -17.65
C PRO A 108 -4.25 -3.49 -17.86
N GLY A 109 -3.82 -3.57 -19.12
CA GLY A 109 -2.44 -3.86 -19.53
C GLY A 109 -1.68 -2.64 -20.03
N ASN A 110 -0.36 -2.77 -20.22
CA ASN A 110 0.55 -1.72 -20.67
C ASN A 110 0.37 -1.33 -22.15
N PRO A 111 0.66 -0.07 -22.56
CA PRO A 111 0.63 0.35 -23.94
C PRO A 111 1.74 -0.33 -24.77
N VAL A 112 1.39 -0.86 -25.94
CA VAL A 112 2.32 -1.49 -26.88
C VAL A 112 2.29 -0.76 -28.20
N THR A 113 3.45 -0.26 -28.67
CA THR A 113 3.59 0.30 -30.00
C THR A 113 4.00 -0.81 -30.97
N THR A 114 3.05 -1.31 -31.75
CA THR A 114 3.32 -2.35 -32.73
C THR A 114 2.39 -2.27 -33.94
N ARG A 115 2.89 -2.73 -35.12
CA ARG A 115 2.04 -3.01 -36.28
C ARG A 115 1.38 -4.40 -36.19
N HIS A 116 1.93 -5.29 -35.35
CA HIS A 116 1.45 -6.62 -35.16
C HIS A 116 1.40 -6.93 -33.69
N LEU A 117 0.22 -7.15 -33.16
CA LEU A 117 0.06 -7.61 -31.81
C LEU A 117 -0.04 -9.11 -31.79
N ARG A 118 0.78 -9.77 -30.97
CA ARG A 118 0.78 -11.21 -30.85
C ARG A 118 0.71 -11.57 -29.38
N PHE A 119 -0.39 -12.19 -28.98
CA PHE A 119 -0.47 -12.85 -27.70
C PHE A 119 -0.03 -14.29 -27.88
N TYR A 120 1.07 -14.64 -27.27
CA TYR A 120 1.67 -15.97 -27.40
C TYR A 120 1.47 -16.69 -26.07
N ILE A 121 0.63 -17.73 -26.03
CA ILE A 121 0.40 -18.53 -24.83
C ILE A 121 1.17 -19.83 -24.98
N THR A 122 2.33 -19.92 -24.34
CA THR A 122 3.22 -21.09 -24.44
C THR A 122 2.94 -22.11 -23.34
N GLU A 123 2.46 -21.67 -22.19
CA GLU A 123 2.14 -22.53 -21.05
C GLU A 123 0.82 -22.12 -20.40
N PRO A 124 -0.27 -22.79 -20.72
CA PRO A 124 -1.54 -22.57 -20.06
C PRO A 124 -1.51 -23.18 -18.64
N THR A 125 -1.85 -22.36 -17.63
CA THR A 125 -1.79 -22.75 -16.22
C THR A 125 -3.17 -22.97 -15.59
N GLN A 126 -4.21 -23.20 -16.39
CA GLN A 126 -5.56 -23.25 -15.86
C GLN A 126 -6.23 -24.59 -15.97
N ALA A 127 -6.77 -25.09 -14.84
CA ALA A 127 -7.64 -26.25 -14.76
C ALA A 127 -9.05 -25.96 -15.27
N ASP A 128 -9.67 -26.94 -15.86
CA ASP A 128 -11.08 -27.01 -16.16
C ASP A 128 -11.83 -27.89 -15.13
N THR A 129 -13.14 -27.79 -15.06
CA THR A 129 -14.01 -28.54 -14.15
C THR A 129 -14.01 -30.06 -14.33
N ASP A 130 -13.27 -30.59 -15.31
CA ASP A 130 -13.16 -32.02 -15.57
C ASP A 130 -11.85 -32.69 -15.08
N ASP A 131 -11.07 -32.01 -14.28
CA ASP A 131 -9.94 -32.51 -13.48
C ASP A 131 -8.80 -33.23 -14.23
N SER A 132 -8.59 -33.06 -15.51
CA SER A 132 -7.47 -33.73 -16.14
C SER A 132 -6.25 -32.79 -16.30
N ILE A 133 -5.19 -33.06 -15.55
CA ILE A 133 -3.86 -32.40 -15.59
C ILE A 133 -3.21 -32.42 -17.01
N ALA A 134 -3.77 -33.21 -17.92
CA ALA A 134 -3.25 -33.36 -19.29
C ALA A 134 -3.64 -32.21 -20.24
N ASN A 135 -4.39 -31.24 -19.80
CA ASN A 135 -5.14 -30.32 -20.67
C ASN A 135 -5.01 -28.83 -20.27
N PRO A 136 -3.85 -28.18 -20.43
CA PRO A 136 -3.65 -26.79 -20.07
C PRO A 136 -4.36 -25.79 -20.99
N ARG A 137 -5.13 -24.83 -20.41
CA ARG A 137 -5.89 -23.79 -21.11
C ARG A 137 -5.46 -22.38 -20.68
N ALA A 138 -5.61 -21.38 -21.55
CA ALA A 138 -5.35 -19.97 -21.23
C ALA A 138 -6.66 -19.19 -21.11
N ARG A 139 -6.80 -18.40 -20.07
CA ARG A 139 -7.87 -17.41 -19.91
C ARG A 139 -7.27 -16.02 -19.86
N ILE A 140 -7.84 -15.08 -20.60
CA ILE A 140 -7.49 -13.66 -20.55
C ILE A 140 -8.72 -12.91 -20.12
N GLY A 141 -8.65 -12.27 -18.94
CA GLY A 141 -9.74 -11.52 -18.35
C GLY A 141 -10.13 -10.28 -19.16
N GLN A 142 -9.25 -9.33 -19.27
CA GLN A 142 -9.40 -8.16 -20.13
C GLN A 142 -8.02 -7.64 -20.53
N ILE A 143 -7.83 -7.33 -21.82
CA ILE A 143 -6.69 -6.54 -22.28
C ILE A 143 -7.26 -5.26 -22.87
N GLN A 144 -6.93 -4.12 -22.25
CA GLN A 144 -7.20 -2.81 -22.79
C GLN A 144 -5.86 -2.23 -23.27
N LEU A 145 -5.76 -1.93 -24.56
CA LEU A 145 -4.62 -1.22 -25.11
C LEU A 145 -5.05 0.19 -25.49
N PHE A 146 -4.39 1.13 -24.88
CA PHE A 146 -4.54 2.53 -25.22
C PHE A 146 -3.31 2.95 -26.04
N PRO A 147 -3.47 3.57 -27.22
CA PRO A 147 -2.33 4.20 -27.87
C PRO A 147 -1.80 5.31 -26.95
N LEU A 148 -0.48 5.38 -26.78
CA LEU A 148 0.13 6.55 -26.18
C LEU A 148 -0.19 7.74 -27.11
N THR A 149 -1.10 8.60 -26.68
CA THR A 149 -1.31 9.88 -27.36
C THR A 149 -0.15 10.82 -27.03
N LYS A 150 0.06 11.85 -27.83
CA LYS A 150 1.01 12.92 -27.50
C LYS A 150 0.77 13.50 -26.11
N SER A 151 -0.49 13.54 -25.67
CA SER A 151 -0.88 14.01 -24.34
C SER A 151 -0.46 13.04 -23.21
N GLN A 152 -0.26 11.76 -23.49
CA GLN A 152 0.30 10.79 -22.51
C GLN A 152 1.84 10.82 -22.47
N GLN A 153 2.48 11.29 -23.55
CA GLN A 153 3.91 11.53 -23.59
C GLN A 153 4.31 12.88 -22.98
N ASP A 154 3.42 13.87 -23.07
CA ASP A 154 3.55 15.19 -22.48
C ASP A 154 2.20 15.53 -21.82
N PRO A 155 2.08 15.36 -20.50
CA PRO A 155 0.83 15.61 -19.78
C PRO A 155 0.40 17.09 -19.86
N ASP A 156 1.30 18.00 -20.16
CA ASP A 156 1.00 19.43 -20.34
C ASP A 156 0.68 19.78 -21.80
N ALA A 157 0.73 18.81 -22.74
CA ALA A 157 0.37 19.07 -24.13
C ALA A 157 -1.15 19.29 -24.30
N PRO A 158 -1.58 20.25 -25.13
CA PRO A 158 -2.99 20.47 -25.41
C PRO A 158 -3.67 19.21 -25.95
N SER A 159 -4.74 18.77 -25.29
CA SER A 159 -5.56 17.64 -25.74
C SER A 159 -6.69 18.12 -26.64
N THR A 160 -6.99 17.38 -27.70
CA THR A 160 -8.16 17.58 -28.58
C THR A 160 -9.36 16.72 -28.14
N ASP A 161 -9.19 15.89 -27.09
CA ASP A 161 -10.26 15.06 -26.56
C ASP A 161 -11.31 15.92 -25.86
N PRO A 162 -12.61 15.57 -25.95
CA PRO A 162 -13.68 16.31 -25.29
C PRO A 162 -13.59 16.25 -23.75
N PHE A 163 -12.83 15.32 -23.21
CA PHE A 163 -12.47 15.22 -21.80
C PHE A 163 -10.99 14.83 -21.67
N HIS A 164 -10.25 15.61 -20.91
CA HIS A 164 -8.86 15.33 -20.58
C HIS A 164 -8.57 15.73 -19.14
N GLU A 165 -7.97 14.83 -18.37
CA GLU A 165 -7.63 15.08 -16.97
C GLU A 165 -6.22 14.63 -16.66
N VAL A 166 -5.48 15.47 -15.96
CA VAL A 166 -4.11 15.21 -15.51
C VAL A 166 -4.01 15.38 -14.00
N GLN A 167 -3.60 14.33 -13.29
CA GLN A 167 -3.22 14.40 -11.90
C GLN A 167 -1.71 14.62 -11.78
N ARG A 168 -1.31 15.72 -11.15
CA ARG A 168 0.10 16.05 -10.85
C ARG A 168 0.37 15.82 -9.39
N ILE A 169 1.12 14.79 -9.07
CA ILE A 169 1.43 14.46 -7.66
C ILE A 169 2.46 15.40 -7.05
N LEU A 170 3.27 16.09 -7.88
CA LEU A 170 4.32 16.99 -7.41
C LEU A 170 3.76 18.16 -6.57
N ASP A 171 2.64 18.71 -6.99
CA ASP A 171 1.92 19.80 -6.33
C ASP A 171 0.48 19.44 -5.95
N ALA A 172 0.17 18.11 -5.95
CA ALA A 172 -1.13 17.54 -5.55
C ALA A 172 -2.32 18.28 -6.17
N ARG A 173 -2.33 18.37 -7.49
CA ARG A 173 -3.29 19.14 -8.28
C ARG A 173 -3.87 18.28 -9.38
N ILE A 174 -5.14 18.53 -9.73
CA ILE A 174 -5.81 17.92 -10.87
C ILE A 174 -6.22 19.03 -11.81
N THR A 175 -5.79 18.93 -13.07
CA THR A 175 -6.25 19.82 -14.14
C THR A 175 -7.16 19.04 -15.07
N THR A 176 -8.34 19.58 -15.37
CA THR A 176 -9.34 18.95 -16.23
C THR A 176 -9.70 19.90 -17.36
N SER A 177 -9.78 19.39 -18.57
CA SER A 177 -10.39 20.07 -19.71
C SER A 177 -11.62 19.26 -20.15
N VAL A 178 -12.75 19.91 -20.27
CA VAL A 178 -14.00 19.27 -20.70
C VAL A 178 -14.74 20.17 -21.67
N VAL A 179 -15.32 19.58 -22.73
CA VAL A 179 -16.17 20.26 -23.70
C VAL A 179 -17.63 19.98 -23.37
N MET A 180 -18.38 21.02 -23.03
CA MET A 180 -19.81 20.97 -22.74
C MET A 180 -20.54 21.93 -23.66
N ASP A 181 -21.52 21.42 -24.42
CA ASP A 181 -22.32 22.22 -25.37
C ASP A 181 -21.47 23.13 -26.29
N GLY A 182 -20.35 22.59 -26.80
CA GLY A 182 -19.42 23.32 -27.66
C GLY A 182 -18.55 24.36 -26.95
N THR A 183 -18.60 24.43 -25.62
CA THR A 183 -17.78 25.29 -24.78
C THR A 183 -16.72 24.45 -24.07
N THR A 184 -15.44 24.79 -24.23
CA THR A 184 -14.37 24.19 -23.46
C THR A 184 -14.29 24.87 -22.09
N LEU A 185 -14.29 24.05 -21.04
CA LEU A 185 -14.04 24.44 -19.65
C LEU A 185 -12.71 23.88 -19.19
N SER A 186 -11.88 24.70 -18.57
CA SER A 186 -10.69 24.24 -17.85
C SER A 186 -10.96 24.32 -16.35
N LEU A 187 -10.73 23.20 -15.65
CA LEU A 187 -10.82 23.13 -14.20
C LEU A 187 -9.43 22.90 -13.63
N ASP A 188 -9.15 23.53 -12.50
CA ASP A 188 -7.93 23.31 -11.74
C ASP A 188 -8.30 23.13 -10.28
N THR A 189 -8.08 21.90 -9.76
CA THR A 189 -8.57 21.46 -8.46
C THR A 189 -7.41 21.08 -7.55
N TRP A 190 -7.43 21.58 -6.32
CA TRP A 190 -6.48 21.23 -5.28
C TRP A 190 -7.13 21.28 -3.89
N LEU A 191 -6.69 20.39 -3.00
CA LEU A 191 -7.08 20.37 -1.59
C LEU A 191 -5.92 20.93 -0.75
N SER A 192 -6.20 21.94 0.09
CA SER A 192 -5.17 22.54 0.93
C SER A 192 -4.40 21.51 1.75
N ALA A 193 -3.08 21.63 1.76
CA ALA A 193 -2.23 20.75 2.55
C ALA A 193 -2.39 20.95 4.08
N GLN A 194 -2.94 22.06 4.52
CA GLN A 194 -3.01 22.44 5.94
C GLN A 194 -4.46 22.58 6.44
N ASP A 195 -5.36 23.01 5.56
CA ASP A 195 -6.76 23.30 5.88
C ASP A 195 -7.69 22.27 5.21
N ASN A 196 -8.87 22.06 5.78
CA ASN A 196 -9.90 21.21 5.17
C ASN A 196 -10.71 22.00 4.11
N VAL A 197 -10.01 22.57 3.12
CA VAL A 197 -10.58 23.41 2.05
C VAL A 197 -10.15 22.89 0.70
N LEU A 198 -11.13 22.50 -0.11
CA LEU A 198 -10.99 22.15 -1.52
C LEU A 198 -11.31 23.37 -2.37
N VAL A 199 -10.48 23.65 -3.36
CA VAL A 199 -10.67 24.75 -4.33
C VAL A 199 -10.67 24.16 -5.73
N THR A 200 -11.72 24.49 -6.49
CA THR A 200 -11.78 24.22 -7.93
C THR A 200 -11.96 25.55 -8.67
N SER A 201 -10.97 25.95 -9.44
CA SER A 201 -11.15 27.05 -10.39
C SER A 201 -11.77 26.50 -11.67
N VAL A 202 -12.75 27.24 -12.24
CA VAL A 202 -13.41 26.88 -13.50
C VAL A 202 -13.28 28.06 -14.42
N THR A 203 -12.66 27.89 -15.60
CA THR A 203 -12.47 28.90 -16.62
C THR A 203 -13.23 28.54 -17.89
N SER A 204 -14.05 29.45 -18.42
CA SER A 204 -14.76 29.25 -19.69
C SER A 204 -13.92 29.75 -20.86
N HIS A 205 -13.70 28.92 -21.89
CA HIS A 205 -13.02 29.23 -23.15
C HIS A 205 -13.99 29.30 -24.35
N GLY A 206 -15.29 29.31 -24.07
CA GLY A 206 -16.32 29.42 -25.10
C GLY A 206 -16.44 30.82 -25.72
N SER A 207 -17.37 30.97 -26.67
CA SER A 207 -17.72 32.23 -27.30
C SER A 207 -18.98 32.89 -26.71
N ALA A 208 -19.72 32.16 -25.88
CA ALA A 208 -20.95 32.55 -25.18
C ALA A 208 -20.87 32.30 -23.67
N PRO A 209 -21.67 33.01 -22.85
CA PRO A 209 -21.80 32.69 -21.45
C PRO A 209 -22.30 31.26 -21.25
N VAL A 210 -21.76 30.56 -20.23
CA VAL A 210 -22.17 29.23 -19.84
C VAL A 210 -22.77 29.29 -18.44
N GLU A 211 -23.86 28.56 -18.22
CA GLU A 211 -24.46 28.36 -16.91
C GLU A 211 -23.97 27.03 -16.31
N LEU A 212 -23.52 27.07 -15.06
CA LEU A 212 -22.93 25.96 -14.34
C LEU A 212 -23.60 25.80 -12.98
N GLU A 213 -23.58 24.60 -12.45
CA GLU A 213 -24.11 24.25 -11.12
C GLU A 213 -23.00 23.64 -10.23
N ALA A 214 -22.87 24.17 -9.02
CA ALA A 214 -22.12 23.54 -7.94
C ALA A 214 -23.09 22.86 -6.96
N SER A 215 -23.04 21.55 -6.88
CA SER A 215 -23.85 20.75 -5.95
C SER A 215 -23.09 20.43 -4.69
N THR A 216 -23.71 20.67 -3.53
CA THR A 216 -23.21 20.28 -2.22
C THR A 216 -24.10 19.16 -1.67
N TRP A 217 -23.52 18.00 -1.44
CA TRP A 217 -24.24 16.78 -1.13
C TRP A 217 -23.46 15.93 -0.11
N ALA A 218 -24.12 15.44 0.93
CA ALA A 218 -23.50 14.67 2.01
C ALA A 218 -23.71 13.15 1.89
N GLY A 219 -23.94 12.64 0.69
CA GLY A 219 -24.18 11.24 0.39
C GLY A 219 -25.65 10.84 0.41
N ALA A 220 -25.99 9.72 -0.21
CA ALA A 220 -27.34 9.15 -0.20
C ALA A 220 -27.71 8.64 1.20
N VAL A 221 -28.98 8.70 1.54
CA VAL A 221 -29.53 7.97 2.71
C VAL A 221 -29.92 6.58 2.20
N ILE A 222 -29.27 5.54 2.74
CA ILE A 222 -29.70 4.17 2.51
C ILE A 222 -30.89 3.87 3.41
N ALA A 223 -31.93 3.25 2.89
CA ALA A 223 -33.05 2.76 3.68
C ALA A 223 -32.54 1.86 4.83
N ASN A 224 -32.97 2.15 6.04
CA ASN A 224 -32.50 1.56 7.31
C ASN A 224 -31.05 1.93 7.70
N SER A 225 -30.50 2.99 7.12
CA SER A 225 -29.20 3.52 7.49
C SER A 225 -29.17 4.06 8.92
N ALA A 226 -28.04 3.86 9.59
CA ALA A 226 -27.74 4.52 10.87
C ALA A 226 -27.42 6.03 10.72
N TYR A 227 -27.70 6.62 9.55
CA TYR A 227 -27.37 8.00 9.22
C TYR A 227 -28.61 8.82 8.87
N SER A 228 -28.50 10.13 9.11
CA SER A 228 -29.43 11.13 8.60
C SER A 228 -28.65 12.20 7.81
N ASN A 229 -29.23 12.65 6.70
CA ASN A 229 -28.65 13.72 5.87
C ASN A 229 -29.60 14.92 5.85
N SER A 230 -29.02 16.12 5.82
CA SER A 230 -29.75 17.37 5.62
C SER A 230 -28.91 18.33 4.77
N ALA A 231 -29.58 19.28 4.14
CA ALA A 231 -28.94 20.35 3.41
C ALA A 231 -29.66 21.68 3.64
N GLY A 232 -28.99 22.78 3.37
CA GLY A 232 -29.53 24.11 3.51
C GLY A 232 -28.65 25.18 2.87
N SER A 233 -29.03 26.42 3.07
CA SER A 233 -28.23 27.57 2.62
C SER A 233 -28.35 28.73 3.58
N SER A 234 -27.29 29.56 3.67
CA SER A 234 -27.28 30.78 4.45
C SER A 234 -26.23 31.74 3.90
N GLY A 235 -26.59 33.00 3.65
CA GLY A 235 -25.65 34.04 3.22
C GLY A 235 -24.90 33.71 1.92
N GLY A 236 -25.53 33.02 0.97
CA GLY A 236 -24.92 32.61 -0.29
C GLY A 236 -24.00 31.38 -0.18
N VAL A 237 -23.99 30.71 0.98
CA VAL A 237 -23.28 29.44 1.21
C VAL A 237 -24.27 28.31 1.15
N ALA A 238 -24.05 27.33 0.27
CA ALA A 238 -24.71 26.04 0.27
C ALA A 238 -24.03 25.11 1.29
N TRP A 239 -24.80 24.31 2.03
CA TRP A 239 -24.22 23.34 2.94
C TRP A 239 -25.01 22.02 2.92
N ALA A 240 -24.34 20.93 3.23
CA ALA A 240 -24.94 19.62 3.47
C ALA A 240 -24.22 18.96 4.65
N GLN A 241 -24.96 18.21 5.45
CA GLN A 241 -24.36 17.48 6.57
C GLN A 241 -24.92 16.06 6.69
N ARG A 242 -24.11 15.20 7.29
CA ARG A 242 -24.45 13.84 7.61
C ARG A 242 -24.21 13.59 9.08
N SER A 243 -25.19 12.98 9.75
CA SER A 243 -25.12 12.63 11.17
C SER A 243 -25.43 11.16 11.37
N THR A 244 -24.83 10.53 12.37
CA THR A 244 -25.27 9.22 12.86
C THR A 244 -26.66 9.33 13.46
N ALA A 245 -27.44 8.26 13.40
CA ALA A 245 -28.81 8.25 13.93
C ALA A 245 -28.81 8.46 15.45
N PRO A 246 -29.86 9.08 15.98
CA PRO A 246 -30.04 9.18 17.43
C PRO A 246 -30.03 7.79 18.09
N GLY A 247 -29.31 7.65 19.19
CA GLY A 247 -29.16 6.37 19.90
C GLY A 247 -28.02 5.50 19.41
N SER A 248 -27.24 5.94 18.41
CA SER A 248 -25.99 5.29 18.05
C SER A 248 -24.99 5.34 19.20
N ASN A 249 -24.21 4.28 19.36
CA ASN A 249 -23.12 4.23 20.35
C ASN A 249 -22.07 5.34 20.15
N TRP A 250 -21.97 5.82 18.91
CA TRP A 250 -21.06 6.90 18.52
C TRP A 250 -21.83 7.98 17.77
N VAL A 251 -22.08 9.08 18.44
CA VAL A 251 -22.78 10.23 17.82
C VAL A 251 -21.75 11.13 17.16
N SER A 252 -21.82 11.23 15.84
CA SER A 252 -20.94 12.06 15.04
C SER A 252 -21.71 12.80 13.95
N THR A 253 -21.19 13.96 13.56
CA THR A 253 -21.72 14.75 12.44
C THR A 253 -20.55 15.33 11.65
N ALA A 254 -20.63 15.24 10.32
CA ALA A 254 -19.72 15.92 9.40
C ALA A 254 -20.54 16.80 8.45
N ALA A 255 -20.04 17.97 8.13
CA ALA A 255 -20.71 18.94 7.25
C ALA A 255 -19.75 19.45 6.16
N LEU A 256 -20.31 19.62 4.97
CA LEU A 256 -19.71 20.31 3.83
C LEU A 256 -20.36 21.67 3.67
N ALA A 257 -19.57 22.67 3.30
CA ALA A 257 -20.11 23.97 2.89
C ALA A 257 -19.41 24.41 1.59
N THR A 258 -20.16 24.93 0.63
CA THR A 258 -19.67 25.37 -0.67
C THR A 258 -20.09 26.80 -0.97
N ARG A 259 -19.16 27.59 -1.48
CA ARG A 259 -19.39 28.96 -1.96
C ARG A 259 -18.72 29.17 -3.31
N VAL A 260 -19.41 29.87 -4.22
CA VAL A 260 -18.88 30.27 -5.53
C VAL A 260 -18.44 31.72 -5.48
N LEU A 261 -17.22 32.00 -5.95
CA LEU A 261 -16.61 33.33 -5.97
C LEU A 261 -16.18 33.67 -7.41
N GLY A 262 -16.23 34.98 -7.79
CA GLY A 262 -15.66 35.47 -9.06
C GLY A 262 -16.46 35.18 -10.30
N ALA A 263 -17.61 34.51 -10.23
CA ALA A 263 -18.51 34.30 -11.34
C ALA A 263 -19.21 35.61 -11.73
N ASP A 264 -19.70 35.73 -12.97
CA ASP A 264 -20.41 36.90 -13.46
C ASP A 264 -21.78 37.11 -12.80
N SER A 265 -22.46 35.98 -12.51
CA SER A 265 -23.65 35.97 -11.65
C SER A 265 -23.66 34.69 -10.80
N VAL A 266 -24.15 34.76 -9.56
CA VAL A 266 -24.34 33.63 -8.64
C VAL A 266 -25.76 33.75 -8.10
N GLN A 267 -26.56 32.72 -8.32
CA GLN A 267 -27.90 32.62 -7.77
C GLN A 267 -27.84 32.21 -6.30
N SER A 268 -28.87 32.57 -5.53
CA SER A 268 -29.02 32.04 -4.17
C SER A 268 -29.15 30.52 -4.22
N PRO A 269 -28.45 29.79 -3.34
CA PRO A 269 -28.53 28.34 -3.37
C PRO A 269 -29.96 27.83 -3.14
N THR A 270 -30.36 26.83 -3.93
CA THR A 270 -31.62 26.10 -3.80
C THR A 270 -31.40 24.78 -3.09
N VAL A 271 -32.39 24.30 -2.34
CA VAL A 271 -32.29 23.06 -1.55
C VAL A 271 -33.36 22.09 -2.01
N SER A 272 -32.96 20.85 -2.28
CA SER A 272 -33.86 19.73 -2.58
C SER A 272 -33.37 18.48 -1.86
N GLY A 273 -34.15 17.98 -0.89
CA GLY A 273 -33.75 16.87 -0.04
C GLY A 273 -32.45 17.14 0.71
N ALA A 274 -31.46 16.27 0.56
CA ALA A 274 -30.14 16.36 1.18
C ALA A 274 -29.07 17.05 0.29
N THR A 275 -29.48 17.78 -0.72
CA THR A 275 -28.60 18.47 -1.68
C THR A 275 -28.92 19.96 -1.72
N ALA A 276 -27.89 20.79 -1.62
CA ALA A 276 -27.96 22.22 -1.89
C ALA A 276 -27.20 22.53 -3.20
N ARG A 277 -27.79 23.37 -4.08
CA ARG A 277 -27.24 23.68 -5.41
C ARG A 277 -27.09 25.18 -5.59
N THR A 278 -25.94 25.56 -6.14
CA THR A 278 -25.65 26.96 -6.48
C THR A 278 -25.44 27.06 -7.99
N VAL A 279 -26.35 27.74 -8.69
CA VAL A 279 -26.21 28.03 -10.13
C VAL A 279 -25.44 29.31 -10.30
N PHE A 280 -24.52 29.35 -11.27
CA PHE A 280 -23.72 30.51 -11.58
C PHE A 280 -23.39 30.59 -13.06
N THR A 281 -23.11 31.79 -13.57
CA THR A 281 -22.81 32.03 -14.98
C THR A 281 -21.39 32.53 -15.15
N LEU A 282 -20.70 32.02 -16.15
CA LEU A 282 -19.38 32.47 -16.59
C LEU A 282 -19.45 32.99 -18.03
N ARG A 283 -18.98 34.21 -18.26
CA ARG A 283 -18.70 34.73 -19.60
C ARG A 283 -17.36 34.18 -20.14
N PRO A 284 -17.17 34.21 -21.47
CA PRO A 284 -15.90 33.81 -22.07
C PRO A 284 -14.68 34.48 -21.43
N GLY A 285 -13.63 33.65 -21.14
CA GLY A 285 -12.40 34.12 -20.52
C GLY A 285 -12.50 34.43 -19.02
N ARG A 286 -13.65 34.20 -18.39
CA ARG A 286 -13.81 34.39 -16.92
C ARG A 286 -13.56 33.11 -16.15
N THR A 287 -13.10 33.30 -14.92
CA THR A 287 -12.84 32.23 -13.97
C THR A 287 -13.68 32.41 -12.71
N ALA A 288 -14.39 31.38 -12.29
CA ALA A 288 -14.96 31.27 -10.97
C ALA A 288 -14.15 30.32 -10.07
N LEU A 289 -14.24 30.53 -8.76
CA LEU A 289 -13.68 29.63 -7.75
C LEU A 289 -14.82 28.98 -6.99
N ILE A 290 -14.91 27.65 -7.02
CA ILE A 290 -15.77 26.84 -6.18
C ILE A 290 -14.94 26.45 -4.97
N VAL A 291 -15.31 26.97 -3.80
CA VAL A 291 -14.61 26.74 -2.54
C VAL A 291 -15.48 25.87 -1.66
N THR A 292 -15.00 24.69 -1.33
CA THR A 292 -15.70 23.73 -0.45
C THR A 292 -14.87 23.46 0.79
N ALA A 293 -15.49 23.53 1.96
CA ALA A 293 -14.84 23.16 3.21
C ALA A 293 -15.59 22.01 3.91
N VAL A 294 -14.85 21.25 4.69
CA VAL A 294 -15.36 20.15 5.52
C VAL A 294 -15.07 20.45 6.98
N ALA A 295 -16.05 20.21 7.84
CA ALA A 295 -15.89 20.32 9.29
C ALA A 295 -16.69 19.23 10.01
N GLY A 296 -16.32 18.95 11.27
CA GLY A 296 -16.96 17.94 12.10
C GLY A 296 -16.16 16.66 12.17
N GLY A 297 -16.83 15.54 12.36
CA GLY A 297 -16.22 14.26 12.71
C GLY A 297 -15.90 14.17 14.20
N GLY A 298 -15.39 13.02 14.63
CA GLY A 298 -15.21 12.76 16.06
C GLY A 298 -16.52 12.55 16.80
N GLN A 299 -16.45 12.51 18.12
CA GLN A 299 -17.61 12.30 18.97
C GLN A 299 -18.28 13.64 19.36
N ASN A 300 -19.58 13.76 19.11
CA ASN A 300 -20.39 14.94 19.46
C ASN A 300 -19.78 16.29 18.99
N PRO A 301 -19.43 16.46 17.71
CA PRO A 301 -18.81 17.69 17.24
C PRO A 301 -19.77 18.88 17.39
N ALA A 302 -19.25 20.02 17.85
CA ALA A 302 -20.04 21.23 18.03
C ALA A 302 -20.27 21.93 16.68
N ASN A 303 -21.55 22.07 16.27
CA ASN A 303 -21.98 22.86 15.12
C ASN A 303 -21.13 22.72 13.84
N PRO A 304 -20.89 21.49 13.29
CA PRO A 304 -20.02 21.29 12.14
C PRO A 304 -20.46 22.07 10.89
N GLN A 305 -21.76 22.20 10.67
CA GLN A 305 -22.32 23.00 9.58
C GLN A 305 -21.90 24.48 9.67
N GLN A 306 -21.99 25.08 10.83
CA GLN A 306 -21.57 26.45 11.05
C GLN A 306 -20.05 26.61 10.90
N ALA A 307 -19.26 25.64 11.37
CA ALA A 307 -17.82 25.65 11.22
C ALA A 307 -17.39 25.55 9.74
N ALA A 308 -17.98 24.64 8.97
CA ALA A 308 -17.72 24.54 7.52
C ALA A 308 -18.13 25.82 6.77
N ALA A 309 -19.30 26.39 7.08
CA ALA A 309 -19.76 27.63 6.47
C ALA A 309 -18.85 28.82 6.83
N ALA A 310 -18.34 28.89 8.06
CA ALA A 310 -17.38 29.92 8.47
C ALA A 310 -16.06 29.82 7.69
N LEU A 311 -15.54 28.59 7.47
CA LEU A 311 -14.31 28.36 6.69
C LEU A 311 -14.43 28.91 5.26
N VAL A 312 -15.52 28.61 4.54
CA VAL A 312 -15.69 29.12 3.15
C VAL A 312 -16.04 30.61 3.13
N SER A 313 -16.76 31.11 4.14
CA SER A 313 -17.13 32.54 4.22
C SER A 313 -15.91 33.43 4.47
N ALA A 314 -14.90 32.93 5.15
CA ALA A 314 -13.66 33.64 5.41
C ALA A 314 -12.75 33.75 4.17
N GLN A 315 -13.06 33.06 3.07
CA GLN A 315 -12.20 33.01 1.89
C GLN A 315 -12.54 34.15 0.90
N ASP A 316 -11.48 34.75 0.39
CA ASP A 316 -11.47 35.64 -0.76
C ASP A 316 -10.33 35.25 -1.71
N ALA A 317 -10.22 35.84 -2.86
CA ALA A 317 -9.18 35.56 -3.85
C ALA A 317 -7.75 35.68 -3.26
N ARG A 318 -7.54 36.65 -2.35
CA ARG A 318 -6.24 36.88 -1.71
C ARG A 318 -5.90 35.80 -0.66
N SER A 319 -6.86 35.38 0.14
CA SER A 319 -6.65 34.29 1.13
C SER A 319 -6.42 32.95 0.42
N LEU A 320 -7.17 32.67 -0.65
CA LEU A 320 -6.99 31.46 -1.45
C LEU A 320 -5.63 31.42 -2.14
N ALA A 321 -5.15 32.52 -2.72
CA ALA A 321 -3.80 32.59 -3.32
C ALA A 321 -2.69 32.33 -2.28
N ARG A 322 -2.84 32.81 -1.03
CA ARG A 322 -1.89 32.48 0.06
C ARG A 322 -1.96 31.01 0.46
N MET A 323 -3.16 30.45 0.53
CA MET A 323 -3.39 29.04 0.84
C MET A 323 -2.78 28.14 -0.24
N GLU A 324 -2.96 28.47 -1.50
CA GLU A 324 -2.36 27.78 -2.64
C GLU A 324 -0.82 27.82 -2.58
N ALA A 325 -0.23 28.97 -2.32
CA ALA A 325 1.22 29.09 -2.17
C ALA A 325 1.76 28.23 -0.99
N ALA A 326 1.04 28.19 0.13
CA ALA A 326 1.38 27.35 1.28
C ALA A 326 1.23 25.86 0.93
N HIS A 327 0.21 25.47 0.18
CA HIS A 327 -0.01 24.12 -0.30
C HIS A 327 1.16 23.64 -1.20
N VAL A 328 1.53 24.43 -2.20
CA VAL A 328 2.66 24.11 -3.10
C VAL A 328 3.96 24.02 -2.33
N GLN A 329 4.20 24.93 -1.37
CA GLN A 329 5.40 24.88 -0.53
C GLN A 329 5.45 23.63 0.35
N TRP A 330 4.31 23.21 0.89
CA TRP A 330 4.23 22.00 1.71
C TRP A 330 4.60 20.74 0.90
N TRP A 331 4.02 20.57 -0.29
CA TRP A 331 4.33 19.44 -1.17
C TRP A 331 5.77 19.46 -1.65
N LYS A 332 6.30 20.64 -1.97
CA LYS A 332 7.73 20.77 -2.29
C LYS A 332 8.63 20.33 -1.14
N ALA A 333 8.33 20.74 0.09
CA ALA A 333 9.06 20.30 1.27
C ALA A 333 8.93 18.78 1.48
N TYR A 334 7.73 18.23 1.27
CA TYR A 334 7.47 16.80 1.35
C TYR A 334 8.35 15.98 0.38
N TRP A 335 8.41 16.40 -0.88
CA TRP A 335 9.19 15.69 -1.91
C TRP A 335 10.71 15.82 -1.72
N THR A 336 11.18 16.86 -1.05
CA THR A 336 12.62 17.05 -0.78
C THR A 336 13.14 16.26 0.42
N GLN A 337 12.28 15.59 1.18
CA GLN A 337 12.71 14.77 2.32
C GLN A 337 13.51 13.55 1.90
N SER A 338 13.13 12.89 0.80
CA SER A 338 13.91 11.80 0.19
C SER A 338 13.53 11.59 -1.26
N SER A 339 14.41 10.97 -2.03
CA SER A 339 14.13 10.61 -3.43
C SER A 339 14.97 9.41 -3.87
N ILE A 340 14.52 8.75 -4.94
CA ILE A 340 15.23 7.68 -5.65
C ILE A 340 15.31 8.02 -7.14
N ASP A 341 16.35 7.51 -7.80
CA ASP A 341 16.52 7.48 -9.25
C ASP A 341 17.16 6.12 -9.59
N ILE A 342 16.35 5.22 -10.13
CA ILE A 342 16.72 3.81 -10.31
C ILE A 342 16.56 3.35 -11.76
N GLY A 343 16.14 4.25 -12.66
CA GLY A 343 16.02 3.96 -14.09
C GLY A 343 14.90 2.98 -14.45
N ASN A 344 14.14 2.47 -13.47
CA ASN A 344 12.96 1.64 -13.69
C ASN A 344 11.68 2.49 -13.49
N THR A 345 11.11 2.94 -14.61
CA THR A 345 9.98 3.86 -14.60
C THR A 345 8.71 3.27 -13.93
N VAL A 346 8.52 1.95 -13.94
CA VAL A 346 7.38 1.30 -13.28
C VAL A 346 7.53 1.36 -11.77
N LEU A 347 8.70 0.98 -11.25
CA LEU A 347 8.99 1.02 -9.82
C LEU A 347 9.02 2.47 -9.31
N GLU A 348 9.58 3.42 -10.06
CA GLU A 348 9.59 4.84 -9.68
C GLU A 348 8.17 5.42 -9.63
N ARG A 349 7.33 5.14 -10.62
CA ARG A 349 5.93 5.59 -10.62
C ARG A 349 5.18 5.02 -9.42
N TYR A 350 5.35 3.75 -9.13
CA TYR A 350 4.77 3.14 -7.94
C TYR A 350 5.30 3.80 -6.66
N TYR A 351 6.63 3.98 -6.53
CA TYR A 351 7.26 4.59 -5.36
C TYR A 351 6.68 5.97 -5.06
N TYR A 352 6.64 6.86 -6.05
CA TYR A 352 6.15 8.22 -5.86
C TYR A 352 4.63 8.28 -5.69
N ALA A 353 3.87 7.41 -6.38
CA ALA A 353 2.43 7.32 -6.18
C ALA A 353 2.07 6.83 -4.77
N ALA A 354 2.74 5.81 -4.26
CA ALA A 354 2.54 5.30 -2.90
C ALA A 354 2.90 6.35 -1.83
N GLN A 355 4.00 7.08 -2.02
CA GLN A 355 4.36 8.23 -1.17
C GLN A 355 3.30 9.34 -1.22
N TYR A 356 2.75 9.62 -2.41
CA TYR A 356 1.67 10.59 -2.56
C TYR A 356 0.41 10.15 -1.80
N PHE A 357 0.01 8.88 -1.89
CA PHE A 357 -1.18 8.38 -1.21
C PHE A 357 -1.05 8.49 0.29
N ILE A 358 0.04 8.01 0.87
CA ILE A 358 0.22 8.10 2.33
C ILE A 358 0.37 9.55 2.81
N GLY A 359 1.07 10.40 2.04
CA GLY A 359 1.20 11.83 2.34
C GLY A 359 -0.11 12.60 2.22
N SER A 360 -1.05 12.15 1.39
CA SER A 360 -2.40 12.71 1.28
C SER A 360 -3.31 12.23 2.41
N ALA A 361 -3.14 10.98 2.87
CA ALA A 361 -4.05 10.33 3.80
C ALA A 361 -3.67 10.51 5.27
N SER A 362 -2.39 10.64 5.62
CA SER A 362 -1.91 10.68 6.99
C SER A 362 -1.12 11.95 7.30
N ARG A 363 -1.55 12.70 8.29
CA ARG A 363 -0.96 13.96 8.74
C ARG A 363 -0.94 14.08 10.25
N PRO A 364 0.12 14.57 10.89
CA PRO A 364 0.14 14.86 12.32
C PRO A 364 -1.06 15.72 12.74
N GLY A 365 -1.72 15.33 13.83
CA GLY A 365 -2.89 16.03 14.36
C GLY A 365 -4.21 15.74 13.63
N LYS A 366 -4.23 14.80 12.68
CA LYS A 366 -5.43 14.27 12.01
C LYS A 366 -5.64 12.81 12.43
N VAL A 367 -6.81 12.26 12.08
CA VAL A 367 -7.08 10.83 12.27
C VAL A 367 -6.30 10.03 11.21
N ALA A 368 -5.76 8.88 11.61
CA ALA A 368 -5.04 8.00 10.70
C ALA A 368 -5.96 7.46 9.58
N PRO A 369 -5.42 7.13 8.41
CA PRO A 369 -6.17 6.36 7.42
C PRO A 369 -6.48 4.96 7.94
N ALA A 370 -7.71 4.52 7.73
CA ALA A 370 -8.15 3.15 8.00
C ALA A 370 -7.98 2.27 6.75
N LEU A 371 -8.60 1.11 6.70
CA LEU A 371 -8.44 0.07 5.67
C LEU A 371 -8.57 0.60 4.22
N TYR A 372 -9.48 1.54 3.98
CA TYR A 372 -9.68 2.20 2.69
C TYR A 372 -8.98 3.56 2.57
N GLY A 373 -8.04 3.87 3.46
CA GLY A 373 -7.48 5.21 3.55
C GLY A 373 -8.51 6.18 4.14
N ILE A 374 -8.64 7.35 3.50
CA ILE A 374 -9.67 8.35 3.81
C ILE A 374 -10.76 8.42 2.72
N TRP A 375 -10.74 7.49 1.77
CA TRP A 375 -11.56 7.52 0.54
C TRP A 375 -12.68 6.48 0.58
N VAL A 376 -13.44 6.43 1.67
CA VAL A 376 -14.62 5.56 1.77
C VAL A 376 -15.77 6.22 1.01
N THR A 377 -16.23 5.57 -0.06
CA THR A 377 -17.27 6.09 -0.96
C THR A 377 -18.59 5.34 -0.87
N THR A 378 -18.74 4.45 0.10
CA THR A 378 -19.95 3.68 0.38
C THR A 378 -20.37 3.79 1.84
N ASP A 379 -21.67 3.64 2.11
CA ASP A 379 -22.20 3.60 3.48
C ASP A 379 -22.03 2.24 4.17
N SER A 380 -21.62 1.22 3.42
CA SER A 380 -21.43 -0.15 3.92
C SER A 380 -20.10 -0.71 3.38
N PRO A 381 -18.96 -0.14 3.82
CA PRO A 381 -17.66 -0.68 3.43
C PRO A 381 -17.46 -2.07 4.03
N GLN A 382 -16.79 -2.94 3.31
CA GLN A 382 -16.37 -4.24 3.86
C GLN A 382 -15.50 -4.02 5.10
N PHE A 383 -15.57 -4.94 6.06
CA PHE A 383 -14.87 -4.87 7.34
C PHE A 383 -15.14 -3.54 8.08
N SER A 384 -16.32 -2.94 7.87
CA SER A 384 -16.71 -1.63 8.46
C SER A 384 -15.74 -0.47 8.14
N GLY A 385 -14.81 -0.63 7.20
CA GLY A 385 -13.75 0.32 6.92
C GLY A 385 -12.83 0.58 8.11
N ASP A 386 -12.57 -0.42 8.92
CA ASP A 386 -11.92 -0.36 10.22
C ASP A 386 -10.39 -0.17 10.16
N PHE A 387 -9.76 -0.06 11.32
CA PHE A 387 -8.34 -0.30 11.51
C PHE A 387 -8.17 -1.79 11.78
N HIS A 388 -7.94 -2.58 10.71
CA HIS A 388 -7.81 -4.03 10.79
C HIS A 388 -6.45 -4.41 11.37
N MET A 389 -6.47 -5.04 12.56
CA MET A 389 -5.31 -5.11 13.45
C MET A 389 -4.33 -6.23 13.13
N ASN A 390 -4.65 -7.14 12.23
CA ASN A 390 -3.79 -8.25 11.87
C ASN A 390 -2.87 -7.96 10.66
N TYR A 391 -2.32 -6.78 10.55
CA TYR A 391 -1.33 -6.14 9.68
C TYR A 391 -1.86 -4.97 8.83
N ASN A 392 -3.13 -4.99 8.35
CA ASN A 392 -3.60 -4.04 7.34
C ASN A 392 -3.54 -2.59 7.82
N ALA A 393 -3.87 -2.33 9.10
CA ALA A 393 -3.77 -0.98 9.67
C ALA A 393 -2.32 -0.48 9.76
N MET A 394 -1.34 -1.38 9.85
CA MET A 394 0.08 -1.09 9.91
C MET A 394 0.74 -1.00 8.54
N GLY A 395 0.23 -1.77 7.58
CA GLY A 395 0.76 -1.89 6.23
C GLY A 395 1.07 -0.55 5.54
N PRO A 396 0.19 0.46 5.60
CA PRO A 396 0.44 1.77 4.97
C PRO A 396 1.71 2.47 5.47
N PHE A 397 2.12 2.18 6.70
CA PHE A 397 3.23 2.85 7.38
C PHE A 397 4.58 2.11 7.26
N TYR A 398 4.63 0.92 6.67
CA TYR A 398 5.88 0.15 6.59
C TYR A 398 7.03 0.92 5.93
N GLY A 399 6.75 1.65 4.86
CA GLY A 399 7.78 2.40 4.14
C GLY A 399 8.00 3.85 4.58
N VAL A 400 7.26 4.39 5.56
CA VAL A 400 7.39 5.81 5.92
C VAL A 400 8.68 6.11 6.68
N TYR A 401 9.18 5.14 7.45
CA TYR A 401 10.39 5.33 8.26
C TYR A 401 11.62 5.41 7.37
N SER A 402 11.85 4.40 6.55
CA SER A 402 12.99 4.34 5.62
C SER A 402 12.92 5.44 4.55
N SER A 403 11.72 5.86 4.14
CA SER A 403 11.52 7.01 3.24
C SER A 403 11.74 8.38 3.91
N ASN A 404 12.22 8.41 5.15
CA ASN A 404 12.48 9.64 5.93
C ASN A 404 11.23 10.52 6.15
N ARG A 405 10.06 9.89 6.38
CA ARG A 405 8.76 10.53 6.65
C ARG A 405 8.06 9.94 7.89
N PRO A 406 8.79 9.72 9.01
CA PRO A 406 8.24 9.04 10.19
C PRO A 406 7.05 9.77 10.82
N GLU A 407 6.94 11.09 10.61
CA GLU A 407 5.84 11.91 11.10
C GLU A 407 4.47 11.46 10.57
N LEU A 408 4.43 10.80 9.41
CA LEU A 408 3.18 10.28 8.83
C LEU A 408 2.59 9.13 9.65
N ALA A 409 3.38 8.45 10.47
CA ALA A 409 2.88 7.40 11.36
C ALA A 409 2.30 7.93 12.68
N LEU A 410 2.50 9.21 13.03
CA LEU A 410 2.05 9.76 14.31
C LEU A 410 0.53 9.62 14.54
N PRO A 411 -0.36 9.82 13.54
CA PRO A 411 -1.79 9.62 13.74
C PRO A 411 -2.17 8.19 14.10
N PHE A 412 -1.46 7.19 13.57
CA PHE A 412 -1.70 5.78 13.86
C PHE A 412 -1.50 5.47 15.35
N TYR A 413 -0.45 6.03 15.96
CA TYR A 413 -0.18 5.78 17.39
C TYR A 413 -1.28 6.32 18.29
N GLU A 414 -1.92 7.44 17.94
CA GLU A 414 -3.03 7.97 18.71
C GLU A 414 -4.23 7.01 18.70
N VAL A 415 -4.57 6.43 17.53
CA VAL A 415 -5.65 5.44 17.44
C VAL A 415 -5.39 4.23 18.34
N ILE A 416 -4.16 3.73 18.37
CA ILE A 416 -3.79 2.60 19.22
C ILE A 416 -3.85 2.98 20.70
N LEU A 417 -3.31 4.14 21.07
CA LEU A 417 -3.27 4.59 22.46
C LEU A 417 -4.68 4.92 23.02
N ASP A 418 -5.56 5.47 22.18
CA ASP A 418 -6.96 5.70 22.53
C ASP A 418 -7.69 4.40 22.85
N TYR A 419 -7.30 3.30 22.21
CA TYR A 419 -7.90 1.97 22.45
C TYR A 419 -7.34 1.24 23.68
N VAL A 420 -6.20 1.65 24.23
CA VAL A 420 -5.55 0.96 25.38
C VAL A 420 -6.48 0.72 26.57
N PRO A 421 -7.34 1.67 27.01
CA PRO A 421 -8.26 1.40 28.13
C PRO A 421 -9.18 0.20 27.86
N GLU A 422 -9.75 0.12 26.66
CA GLU A 422 -10.61 -0.99 26.25
C GLU A 422 -9.81 -2.29 26.06
N ALA A 423 -8.63 -2.23 25.46
CA ALA A 423 -7.74 -3.39 25.31
C ALA A 423 -7.32 -4.01 26.66
N ARG A 424 -7.16 -3.18 27.71
CA ARG A 424 -6.90 -3.65 29.08
C ARG A 424 -8.13 -4.30 29.70
N ARG A 425 -9.33 -3.77 29.47
CA ARG A 425 -10.58 -4.41 29.90
C ARG A 425 -10.72 -5.78 29.23
N ARG A 426 -10.45 -5.86 27.92
CA ARG A 426 -10.51 -7.10 27.12
C ARG A 426 -9.52 -8.16 27.60
N ALA A 427 -8.30 -7.79 27.89
CA ALA A 427 -7.32 -8.73 28.44
C ALA A 427 -7.77 -9.39 29.75
N LYS A 428 -8.55 -8.65 30.57
CA LYS A 428 -9.09 -9.15 31.84
C LYS A 428 -10.37 -9.97 31.70
N GLN A 429 -11.20 -9.68 30.70
CA GLN A 429 -12.58 -10.18 30.67
C GLN A 429 -12.87 -11.07 29.47
N ASP A 430 -12.23 -10.81 28.32
CA ASP A 430 -12.62 -11.37 27.03
C ASP A 430 -11.65 -12.45 26.51
N LEU A 431 -10.55 -12.73 27.18
CA LEU A 431 -9.53 -13.66 26.68
C LEU A 431 -10.10 -15.04 26.31
N THR A 432 -11.09 -15.53 27.05
CA THR A 432 -11.79 -16.80 26.76
C THR A 432 -12.53 -16.78 25.42
N ARG A 433 -12.81 -15.62 24.84
CA ARG A 433 -13.45 -15.50 23.51
C ARG A 433 -12.49 -15.80 22.36
N VAL A 434 -11.18 -15.72 22.59
CA VAL A 434 -10.17 -16.01 21.56
C VAL A 434 -10.18 -17.51 21.19
N LYS A 435 -10.04 -18.37 22.19
CA LYS A 435 -10.05 -19.84 22.05
C LYS A 435 -10.59 -20.42 23.37
N PRO A 436 -11.91 -20.58 23.50
CA PRO A 436 -12.57 -20.87 24.79
C PRO A 436 -12.08 -22.17 25.45
N ASP A 437 -11.88 -23.25 24.68
CA ASP A 437 -11.44 -24.55 25.15
C ASP A 437 -10.00 -24.54 25.69
N TYR A 438 -9.11 -23.74 25.10
CA TYR A 438 -7.73 -23.58 25.53
C TYR A 438 -7.62 -22.61 26.72
N VAL A 439 -8.12 -21.40 26.56
CA VAL A 439 -7.96 -20.31 27.53
C VAL A 439 -8.75 -20.59 28.81
N GLY A 440 -9.95 -21.16 28.68
CA GLY A 440 -10.80 -21.53 29.84
C GLY A 440 -10.17 -22.53 30.77
N SER A 441 -9.30 -23.43 30.28
CA SER A 441 -8.57 -24.39 31.12
C SER A 441 -7.41 -23.76 31.88
N ARG A 442 -6.75 -22.75 31.31
CA ARG A 442 -5.58 -22.04 31.91
C ARG A 442 -5.98 -20.86 32.80
N PHE A 443 -6.97 -20.11 32.35
CA PHE A 443 -7.43 -18.87 33.00
C PHE A 443 -8.92 -19.00 33.32
N PRO A 444 -9.34 -19.75 34.36
CA PRO A 444 -10.75 -19.94 34.68
C PRO A 444 -11.51 -18.63 34.93
N ALA A 445 -10.82 -17.59 35.39
CA ALA A 445 -11.36 -16.24 35.52
C ALA A 445 -11.36 -15.47 34.20
N GLY A 446 -10.85 -16.05 33.11
CA GLY A 446 -10.91 -15.49 31.74
C GLY A 446 -9.89 -14.41 31.41
N GLY A 447 -8.87 -14.15 32.26
CA GLY A 447 -8.11 -12.96 32.04
C GLY A 447 -6.61 -12.95 32.33
N VAL A 448 -5.95 -11.99 31.69
CA VAL A 448 -4.59 -11.52 32.00
C VAL A 448 -4.71 -10.18 32.73
N PRO A 449 -4.19 -10.03 33.96
CA PRO A 449 -4.55 -8.90 34.82
C PRO A 449 -4.05 -7.53 34.37
N ASP A 450 -2.87 -7.42 33.74
CA ASP A 450 -2.23 -6.15 33.42
C ASP A 450 -1.64 -6.09 32.00
N GLY A 451 -2.32 -6.71 31.04
CA GLY A 451 -1.94 -6.68 29.63
C GLY A 451 -2.95 -5.95 28.76
N VAL A 452 -2.78 -6.10 27.47
CA VAL A 452 -3.70 -5.59 26.43
C VAL A 452 -4.07 -6.72 25.47
N LEU A 453 -5.34 -6.75 25.06
CA LEU A 453 -5.88 -7.68 24.06
C LEU A 453 -6.70 -6.87 23.06
N PHE A 454 -6.31 -6.91 21.78
CA PHE A 454 -6.98 -6.20 20.70
C PHE A 454 -7.84 -7.16 19.88
N PRO A 455 -9.08 -6.79 19.53
CA PRO A 455 -9.87 -7.53 18.55
C PRO A 455 -9.31 -7.31 17.14
N VAL A 456 -9.94 -7.91 16.14
CA VAL A 456 -9.54 -7.77 14.74
C VAL A 456 -9.78 -6.35 14.23
N GLY A 457 -10.90 -5.72 14.59
CA GLY A 457 -11.25 -4.39 14.11
C GLY A 457 -11.47 -3.37 15.21
N ILE A 458 -10.71 -2.27 15.16
CA ILE A 458 -10.93 -1.10 16.00
C ILE A 458 -11.27 0.12 15.15
N GLY A 459 -11.96 1.08 15.75
CA GLY A 459 -12.26 2.36 15.15
C GLY A 459 -11.45 3.50 15.78
N PRO A 460 -11.63 4.74 15.32
CA PRO A 460 -11.00 5.89 15.93
C PRO A 460 -11.59 6.18 17.32
N PHE A 461 -10.85 6.93 18.14
CA PHE A 461 -11.27 7.41 19.47
C PHE A 461 -11.67 6.29 20.44
N GLY A 462 -10.99 5.15 20.38
CA GLY A 462 -11.21 4.01 21.27
C GLY A 462 -12.47 3.19 20.99
N SER A 463 -13.10 3.35 19.82
CA SER A 463 -14.26 2.56 19.41
C SER A 463 -13.87 1.18 18.89
N THR A 464 -14.80 0.23 18.95
CA THR A 464 -14.66 -1.12 18.35
C THR A 464 -15.59 -1.21 17.16
N THR A 465 -15.07 -1.69 16.03
CA THR A 465 -15.81 -1.88 14.77
C THR A 465 -16.09 -3.33 14.47
N ASP A 466 -15.11 -4.20 14.76
CA ASP A 466 -15.27 -5.65 14.68
C ASP A 466 -14.77 -6.28 16.00
N ASP A 467 -15.69 -6.90 16.72
CA ASP A 467 -15.45 -7.44 18.07
C ASP A 467 -14.88 -8.87 18.08
N GLU A 468 -14.58 -9.43 16.90
CA GLU A 468 -14.04 -10.77 16.76
C GLU A 468 -12.53 -10.81 17.03
N TYR A 469 -12.03 -11.98 17.44
CA TYR A 469 -10.59 -12.22 17.62
C TYR A 469 -10.01 -13.18 16.58
N LEU A 470 -10.85 -13.94 15.90
CA LEU A 470 -10.47 -14.92 14.88
C LEU A 470 -9.33 -15.87 15.34
N GLN A 471 -9.33 -16.21 16.64
CA GLN A 471 -8.33 -17.02 17.34
C GLN A 471 -6.92 -16.36 17.44
N GLN A 472 -6.79 -15.07 17.16
CA GLN A 472 -5.53 -14.33 17.25
C GLN A 472 -5.41 -13.62 18.61
N VAL A 473 -4.31 -13.84 19.32
CA VAL A 473 -3.96 -13.12 20.57
C VAL A 473 -2.96 -12.00 20.31
N ALA A 474 -2.32 -12.01 19.15
CA ALA A 474 -1.14 -11.22 18.85
C ALA A 474 -1.42 -9.89 18.10
N ASN A 475 -2.69 -9.49 17.96
CA ASN A 475 -3.03 -8.24 17.26
C ASN A 475 -2.33 -7.01 17.86
N SER A 476 -2.07 -7.00 19.17
CA SER A 476 -1.28 -5.95 19.82
C SER A 476 0.19 -5.93 19.40
N LEU A 477 0.76 -7.06 18.99
CA LEU A 477 2.16 -7.15 18.54
C LEU A 477 2.36 -6.45 17.20
N PHE A 478 1.41 -6.57 16.27
CA PHE A 478 1.46 -5.85 15.01
C PHE A 478 1.52 -4.32 15.24
N ALA A 479 0.66 -3.80 16.12
CA ALA A 479 0.72 -2.40 16.50
C ALA A 479 2.05 -2.04 17.18
N ALA A 480 2.49 -2.86 18.13
CA ALA A 480 3.72 -2.63 18.90
C ALA A 480 4.97 -2.61 18.01
N SER A 481 5.00 -3.41 16.93
CA SER A 481 6.10 -3.39 15.97
C SER A 481 6.31 -2.00 15.33
N GLN A 482 5.22 -1.26 15.10
CA GLN A 482 5.30 0.09 14.55
C GLN A 482 5.83 1.12 15.57
N PHE A 483 5.49 0.96 16.87
CA PHE A 483 6.08 1.78 17.93
C PHE A 483 7.59 1.50 18.06
N ALA A 484 7.98 0.24 17.93
CA ALA A 484 9.39 -0.15 17.92
C ALA A 484 10.12 0.46 16.70
N ALA A 485 9.56 0.29 15.50
CA ALA A 485 10.14 0.81 14.26
C ALA A 485 10.33 2.33 14.30
N TYR A 486 9.34 3.09 14.77
CA TYR A 486 9.49 4.54 14.91
C TYR A 486 10.72 4.91 15.78
N TYR A 487 10.86 4.26 16.96
CA TYR A 487 11.99 4.51 17.82
C TYR A 487 13.32 4.05 17.20
N GLU A 488 13.34 2.89 16.57
CA GLU A 488 14.55 2.36 15.91
C GLU A 488 15.08 3.31 14.84
N TYR A 489 14.18 3.88 14.02
CA TYR A 489 14.56 4.80 12.93
C TYR A 489 14.78 6.24 13.37
N THR A 490 14.14 6.73 14.45
CA THR A 490 14.21 8.14 14.85
C THR A 490 15.07 8.40 16.07
N GLN A 491 15.20 7.43 16.97
CA GLN A 491 15.81 7.57 18.29
C GLN A 491 15.20 8.73 19.11
N ASP A 492 13.89 9.00 18.88
CA ASP A 492 13.14 10.00 19.61
C ASP A 492 12.85 9.51 21.03
N ARG A 493 13.65 9.99 21.98
CA ARG A 493 13.53 9.63 23.40
C ARG A 493 12.25 10.15 24.06
N ALA A 494 11.64 11.22 23.54
CA ALA A 494 10.38 11.72 24.05
C ALA A 494 9.24 10.79 23.63
N PHE A 495 9.19 10.41 22.35
CA PHE A 495 8.25 9.40 21.86
C PHE A 495 8.43 8.07 22.59
N LEU A 496 9.67 7.61 22.76
CA LEU A 496 9.95 6.40 23.53
C LEU A 496 9.36 6.47 24.93
N ARG A 497 9.69 7.52 25.68
CA ARG A 497 9.27 7.68 27.09
C ARG A 497 7.75 7.81 27.25
N ASP A 498 7.12 8.63 26.39
CA ASP A 498 5.75 9.09 26.61
C ASP A 498 4.72 8.19 25.89
N LYS A 499 5.11 7.45 24.85
CA LYS A 499 4.20 6.64 24.02
C LYS A 499 4.67 5.19 23.86
N ALA A 500 5.83 4.96 23.25
CA ALA A 500 6.25 3.61 22.88
C ALA A 500 6.50 2.72 24.11
N TYR A 501 7.34 3.14 25.01
CA TYR A 501 7.72 2.34 26.17
C TYR A 501 6.53 1.92 27.06
N PRO A 502 5.59 2.79 27.43
CA PRO A 502 4.42 2.38 28.18
C PRO A 502 3.56 1.34 27.46
N PHE A 503 3.37 1.50 26.15
CA PHE A 503 2.59 0.55 25.35
C PHE A 503 3.29 -0.80 25.20
N LEU A 504 4.58 -0.81 24.82
CA LEU A 504 5.40 -2.01 24.71
C LEU A 504 5.44 -2.80 26.04
N ALA A 505 5.50 -2.08 27.17
CA ALA A 505 5.49 -2.71 28.50
C ALA A 505 4.14 -3.40 28.82
N LEU A 506 3.00 -2.86 28.36
CA LEU A 506 1.69 -3.50 28.50
C LEU A 506 1.59 -4.75 27.62
N VAL A 507 2.08 -4.69 26.39
CA VAL A 507 2.13 -5.85 25.49
C VAL A 507 3.04 -6.94 26.07
N ALA A 508 4.24 -6.59 26.50
CA ALA A 508 5.15 -7.54 27.14
C ALA A 508 4.54 -8.17 28.40
N THR A 509 3.80 -7.38 29.20
CA THR A 509 3.11 -7.90 30.40
C THR A 509 2.05 -8.92 30.03
N PHE A 510 1.27 -8.69 28.94
CA PHE A 510 0.32 -9.69 28.46
C PHE A 510 1.02 -11.03 28.18
N PHE A 511 2.10 -11.01 27.42
CA PHE A 511 2.81 -12.24 27.07
C PHE A 511 3.56 -12.88 28.24
N GLN A 512 4.00 -12.11 29.25
CA GLN A 512 4.54 -12.68 30.50
C GLN A 512 3.54 -13.59 31.22
N TYR A 513 2.24 -13.25 31.17
CA TYR A 513 1.18 -14.08 31.75
C TYR A 513 0.68 -15.18 30.79
N TYR A 514 0.68 -14.90 29.50
CA TYR A 514 0.08 -15.76 28.50
C TYR A 514 0.97 -16.95 28.11
N LEU A 515 2.27 -16.74 27.98
CA LEU A 515 3.24 -17.77 27.59
C LEU A 515 3.31 -18.89 28.62
N GLU A 516 3.50 -20.11 28.14
CA GLU A 516 3.73 -21.30 28.97
C GLU A 516 5.20 -21.64 29.05
N TRP A 517 5.68 -22.01 30.25
CA TRP A 517 7.03 -22.48 30.39
C TRP A 517 7.07 -24.03 30.23
N ASP A 518 7.80 -24.51 29.24
CA ASP A 518 8.06 -25.96 29.07
C ASP A 518 9.35 -26.34 29.80
N GLN A 519 9.20 -27.10 30.86
CA GLN A 519 10.32 -27.62 31.66
C GLN A 519 11.22 -28.57 30.87
N GLY A 520 10.68 -29.30 29.87
CA GLY A 520 11.41 -30.26 29.08
C GLY A 520 12.39 -29.65 28.10
N THR A 521 12.00 -28.55 27.47
CA THR A 521 12.83 -27.84 26.50
C THR A 521 13.58 -26.65 27.11
N GLY A 522 13.12 -26.13 28.25
CA GLY A 522 13.64 -24.90 28.84
C GLY A 522 13.28 -23.68 28.01
N GLN A 523 12.16 -23.71 27.28
CA GLN A 523 11.69 -22.62 26.43
C GLN A 523 10.24 -22.28 26.76
N TYR A 524 9.83 -21.09 26.32
CA TYR A 524 8.42 -20.71 26.34
C TYR A 524 7.67 -21.31 25.15
N VAL A 525 6.39 -21.53 25.33
CA VAL A 525 5.46 -22.01 24.31
C VAL A 525 4.39 -20.94 24.10
N LEU A 526 4.14 -20.61 22.85
CA LEU A 526 3.11 -19.67 22.43
C LEU A 526 2.04 -20.40 21.61
N TRP A 527 0.82 -20.47 22.13
CA TRP A 527 -0.33 -20.94 21.38
C TRP A 527 -1.17 -19.75 20.88
N SER A 528 -1.34 -19.62 19.57
CA SER A 528 -2.11 -18.54 18.96
C SER A 528 -2.56 -18.90 17.55
N GLY A 529 -3.40 -18.06 16.95
CA GLY A 529 -3.73 -18.12 15.53
C GLY A 529 -2.66 -17.40 14.69
N PRO A 530 -1.90 -18.13 13.87
CA PRO A 530 -0.95 -17.50 12.94
C PRO A 530 -1.66 -16.67 11.86
N GLN A 531 -2.89 -17.02 11.56
CA GLN A 531 -3.82 -16.32 10.68
C GLN A 531 -5.26 -16.54 11.19
N GLU A 532 -6.23 -15.90 10.57
CA GLU A 532 -7.62 -15.93 10.97
C GLU A 532 -8.18 -17.35 11.01
N ASN A 533 -8.91 -17.67 12.09
CA ASN A 533 -9.57 -18.94 12.31
C ASN A 533 -8.63 -20.18 12.30
N ALA A 534 -7.35 -19.96 12.45
CA ALA A 534 -6.35 -21.00 12.64
C ALA A 534 -5.87 -21.01 14.11
N TRP A 535 -5.22 -22.11 14.54
CA TRP A 535 -4.64 -22.25 15.87
C TRP A 535 -3.45 -23.18 15.83
N GLY A 536 -2.35 -22.80 16.46
CA GLY A 536 -1.16 -23.62 16.48
C GLY A 536 -0.14 -23.18 17.52
N GLN A 537 0.91 -23.97 17.67
CA GLN A 537 1.99 -23.70 18.61
C GLN A 537 3.11 -22.93 17.92
N ASP A 538 3.64 -21.91 18.60
CA ASP A 538 4.82 -21.16 18.19
C ASP A 538 4.67 -20.54 16.80
N SER A 539 3.62 -19.72 16.64
CA SER A 539 3.39 -18.96 15.40
C SER A 539 4.61 -18.15 14.99
N SER A 540 5.03 -18.30 13.73
CA SER A 540 6.22 -17.64 13.19
C SER A 540 6.14 -16.12 13.27
N SER A 541 5.00 -15.53 12.88
CA SER A 541 4.78 -14.10 12.93
C SER A 541 4.80 -13.57 14.36
N ASP A 542 4.08 -14.23 15.27
CA ASP A 542 3.93 -13.77 16.65
C ASP A 542 5.26 -13.84 17.41
N LEU A 543 6.02 -14.91 17.21
CA LEU A 543 7.37 -15.04 17.78
C LEU A 543 8.30 -13.93 17.28
N GLY A 544 8.25 -13.63 15.98
CA GLY A 544 9.06 -12.58 15.38
C GLY A 544 8.74 -11.21 15.95
N LEU A 545 7.46 -10.84 15.94
CA LEU A 545 6.97 -9.57 16.47
C LEU A 545 7.26 -9.44 17.98
N LEU A 546 7.07 -10.50 18.76
CA LEU A 546 7.38 -10.50 20.19
C LEU A 546 8.88 -10.31 20.46
N LYS A 547 9.76 -10.94 19.67
CA LYS A 547 11.22 -10.72 19.76
C LYS A 547 11.60 -9.28 19.51
N GLN A 548 11.04 -8.63 18.48
CA GLN A 548 11.25 -7.21 18.21
C GLN A 548 10.79 -6.35 19.40
N VAL A 549 9.56 -6.55 19.86
CA VAL A 549 8.99 -5.79 20.99
C VAL A 549 9.85 -5.91 22.24
N LEU A 550 10.25 -7.12 22.62
CA LEU A 550 11.10 -7.34 23.81
C LEU A 550 12.49 -6.73 23.64
N THR A 551 13.10 -6.84 22.48
CA THR A 551 14.41 -6.24 22.17
C THR A 551 14.35 -4.72 22.33
N THR A 552 13.36 -4.08 21.74
CA THR A 552 13.15 -2.63 21.84
C THR A 552 12.81 -2.19 23.27
N LEU A 553 12.02 -2.96 23.99
CA LEU A 553 11.66 -2.68 25.39
C LEU A 553 12.88 -2.77 26.32
N VAL A 554 13.69 -3.81 26.18
CA VAL A 554 14.94 -3.99 26.95
C VAL A 554 15.94 -2.87 26.65
N GLY A 555 16.12 -2.53 25.38
CA GLY A 555 16.94 -1.40 24.93
C GLY A 555 16.43 -0.07 25.50
N GLY A 556 15.15 0.21 25.28
CA GLY A 556 14.49 1.44 25.75
C GLY A 556 14.53 1.64 27.26
N SER A 557 14.41 0.54 28.01
CA SER A 557 14.59 0.57 29.47
C SER A 557 16.00 1.03 29.89
N ARG A 558 17.03 0.64 29.12
CA ARG A 558 18.43 1.10 29.33
C ARG A 558 18.58 2.57 28.94
N ASP A 559 18.05 2.94 27.80
CA ASP A 559 18.15 4.33 27.28
C ASP A 559 17.44 5.35 28.17
N LEU A 560 16.30 4.96 28.75
CA LEU A 560 15.56 5.79 29.69
C LEU A 560 16.07 5.69 31.13
N GLY A 561 16.84 4.66 31.46
CA GLY A 561 17.33 4.42 32.82
C GLY A 561 16.25 3.99 33.82
N ILE A 562 15.17 3.34 33.35
CA ILE A 562 14.01 2.93 34.18
C ILE A 562 13.82 1.42 34.15
N ASP A 563 12.98 0.92 35.08
CA ASP A 563 12.53 -0.49 35.16
C ASP A 563 13.67 -1.55 35.17
N SER A 564 14.81 -1.23 35.78
CA SER A 564 15.94 -2.17 35.87
C SER A 564 15.56 -3.51 36.49
N GLY A 565 14.59 -3.53 37.43
CA GLY A 565 14.08 -4.76 38.06
C GLY A 565 13.21 -5.61 37.16
N ARG A 566 12.49 -5.01 36.19
CA ARG A 566 11.66 -5.74 35.22
C ARG A 566 12.46 -6.24 34.02
N ARG A 567 13.58 -5.57 33.72
CA ARG A 567 14.40 -5.88 32.53
C ARG A 567 14.90 -7.31 32.47
N SER A 568 15.27 -7.89 33.63
CA SER A 568 15.71 -9.28 33.70
C SER A 568 14.62 -10.28 33.29
N GLY A 569 13.36 -9.98 33.65
CA GLY A 569 12.22 -10.78 33.22
C GLY A 569 11.96 -10.70 31.71
N TRP A 570 12.04 -9.51 31.13
CA TRP A 570 11.91 -9.34 29.66
C TRP A 570 13.08 -9.98 28.90
N GLN A 571 14.30 -9.87 29.44
CA GLN A 571 15.47 -10.53 28.86
C GLN A 571 15.33 -12.05 28.96
N HIS A 572 14.83 -12.59 30.08
CA HIS A 572 14.57 -14.01 30.24
C HIS A 572 13.54 -14.51 29.22
N LEU A 573 12.44 -13.75 28.98
CA LEU A 573 11.49 -14.10 27.91
C LEU A 573 12.21 -14.16 26.56
N LEU A 574 12.94 -13.10 26.19
CA LEU A 574 13.63 -12.99 24.90
C LEU A 574 14.62 -14.14 24.67
N ASP A 575 15.40 -14.47 25.72
CA ASP A 575 16.46 -15.50 25.64
C ASP A 575 15.91 -16.93 25.56
N HIS A 576 14.63 -17.14 25.95
CA HIS A 576 14.01 -18.48 26.00
C HIS A 576 12.79 -18.62 25.08
N LEU A 577 12.56 -17.66 24.16
CA LEU A 577 11.61 -17.87 23.07
C LEU A 577 12.15 -18.95 22.11
N PRO A 578 11.29 -19.84 21.58
CA PRO A 578 11.71 -20.85 20.62
C PRO A 578 12.27 -20.20 19.34
N PRO A 579 13.06 -20.95 18.55
CA PRO A 579 13.45 -20.53 17.21
C PRO A 579 12.22 -20.40 16.30
N GLN A 580 12.40 -19.73 15.16
CA GLN A 580 11.35 -19.69 14.13
C GLN A 580 11.03 -21.10 13.64
N PRO A 581 9.75 -21.47 13.54
CA PRO A 581 9.36 -22.83 13.18
C PRO A 581 9.69 -23.13 11.71
N THR A 582 10.05 -24.36 11.45
CA THR A 582 10.31 -24.87 10.10
C THR A 582 9.57 -26.16 9.85
N ALA A 583 9.25 -26.43 8.59
CA ALA A 583 8.70 -27.69 8.12
C ALA A 583 9.41 -28.13 6.82
N VAL A 584 9.21 -29.40 6.44
CA VAL A 584 9.68 -29.91 5.15
C VAL A 584 8.52 -29.95 4.17
N TYR A 585 8.60 -29.17 3.12
CA TYR A 585 7.62 -29.14 2.03
C TYR A 585 8.26 -29.67 0.74
N GLN A 586 7.74 -30.77 0.20
CA GLN A 586 8.26 -31.43 -1.02
C GLN A 586 9.80 -31.65 -1.02
N GLY A 587 10.35 -31.96 0.16
CA GLY A 587 11.80 -32.20 0.32
C GLY A 587 12.63 -30.95 0.60
N THR A 588 12.04 -29.75 0.62
CA THR A 588 12.71 -28.47 0.93
C THR A 588 12.37 -28.04 2.34
N THR A 589 13.35 -27.64 3.13
CA THR A 589 13.12 -27.02 4.45
C THR A 589 12.70 -25.57 4.27
N VAL A 590 11.57 -25.21 4.85
CA VAL A 590 10.96 -23.89 4.75
C VAL A 590 10.51 -23.39 6.12
N PHE A 591 10.40 -22.08 6.31
CA PHE A 591 9.73 -21.51 7.48
C PHE A 591 8.23 -21.78 7.40
N SER A 592 7.67 -22.34 8.46
CA SER A 592 6.26 -22.72 8.57
C SER A 592 5.45 -21.68 9.33
N LEU A 593 4.12 -21.76 9.23
CA LEU A 593 3.19 -20.89 9.96
C LEU A 593 3.32 -21.08 11.48
N VAL A 594 3.42 -22.34 11.90
CA VAL A 594 3.54 -22.76 13.31
C VAL A 594 4.53 -23.91 13.42
N LYS A 595 4.83 -24.35 14.62
CA LYS A 595 5.57 -25.60 14.87
C LYS A 595 4.90 -26.76 14.13
N ALA A 596 5.68 -27.45 13.32
CA ALA A 596 5.20 -28.50 12.42
C ALA A 596 4.30 -29.51 13.12
N GLY A 597 3.15 -29.80 12.50
CA GLY A 597 2.17 -30.78 12.99
C GLY A 597 1.32 -30.30 14.19
N THR A 598 1.37 -29.01 14.55
CA THR A 598 0.55 -28.46 15.65
C THR A 598 -0.65 -27.64 15.15
N MET A 599 -0.75 -27.39 13.85
CA MET A 599 -1.85 -26.60 13.26
C MET A 599 -3.20 -27.30 13.52
N GLN A 600 -4.18 -26.52 13.96
CA GLN A 600 -5.55 -26.94 14.21
C GLN A 600 -6.50 -26.01 13.46
N GLY A 601 -7.65 -26.55 13.06
CA GLY A 601 -8.67 -25.82 12.29
C GLY A 601 -9.13 -26.60 11.08
N SER A 602 -9.70 -25.92 10.11
CA SER A 602 -10.17 -26.51 8.84
C SER A 602 -9.01 -26.88 7.90
N ASP A 603 -7.91 -26.15 7.97
CA ASP A 603 -6.66 -26.43 7.27
C ASP A 603 -5.55 -26.65 8.28
N THR A 604 -4.96 -27.84 8.25
CA THR A 604 -3.89 -28.28 9.17
C THR A 604 -2.52 -28.33 8.51
N ARG A 605 -2.37 -27.77 7.31
CA ARG A 605 -1.07 -27.71 6.63
C ARG A 605 -0.17 -26.68 7.31
N ASP A 606 1.09 -27.01 7.48
CA ASP A 606 2.09 -26.13 8.10
C ASP A 606 2.52 -24.97 7.19
N ILE A 607 2.20 -25.04 5.88
CA ILE A 607 2.52 -24.06 4.86
C ILE A 607 1.41 -24.00 3.80
N HIS A 608 1.09 -22.79 3.31
CA HIS A 608 0.03 -22.55 2.34
C HIS A 608 0.60 -21.81 1.11
N PRO A 609 1.21 -22.52 0.13
CA PRO A 609 1.71 -21.90 -1.08
C PRO A 609 0.62 -21.13 -1.84
N GLY A 610 0.97 -19.94 -2.33
CA GLY A 610 0.02 -19.02 -2.99
C GLY A 610 -0.79 -18.13 -2.05
N ASP A 611 -0.71 -18.34 -0.73
CA ASP A 611 -1.42 -17.55 0.26
C ASP A 611 -0.53 -16.43 0.85
N ASN A 612 -1.08 -15.64 1.78
CA ASN A 612 -0.38 -14.57 2.49
C ASN A 612 0.90 -15.07 3.18
N THR A 613 2.02 -14.35 3.00
CA THR A 613 3.35 -14.72 3.55
C THR A 613 3.49 -14.45 5.05
N VAL A 614 2.49 -14.84 5.84
CA VAL A 614 2.46 -14.68 7.30
C VAL A 614 3.64 -15.41 7.97
N ASN A 615 4.02 -16.55 7.45
CA ASN A 615 5.15 -17.33 7.93
C ASN A 615 6.52 -16.62 7.80
N LEU A 616 6.59 -15.52 7.07
CA LEU A 616 7.79 -14.69 6.88
C LEU A 616 7.70 -13.31 7.55
N GLU A 617 6.66 -13.01 8.32
CA GLU A 617 6.49 -11.71 9.00
C GLU A 617 7.54 -11.44 10.09
N PHE A 618 8.24 -12.46 10.55
CA PHE A 618 9.41 -12.28 11.42
C PHE A 618 10.60 -11.61 10.69
N ILE A 619 10.62 -11.66 9.33
CA ILE A 619 11.56 -10.92 8.48
C ILE A 619 11.09 -9.48 8.31
N HIS A 620 9.84 -9.32 7.85
CA HIS A 620 9.18 -8.04 7.74
C HIS A 620 7.67 -8.21 8.03
N PRO A 621 7.14 -7.43 9.02
CA PRO A 621 7.70 -6.20 9.61
C PRO A 621 8.65 -6.38 10.81
N ALA A 622 8.81 -7.56 11.39
CA ALA A 622 9.49 -7.73 12.67
C ALA A 622 11.03 -7.51 12.66
N GLY A 623 11.70 -7.60 11.50
CA GLY A 623 13.15 -7.33 11.39
C GLY A 623 14.06 -8.30 12.16
N VAL A 624 13.61 -9.53 12.44
CA VAL A 624 14.41 -10.52 13.19
C VAL A 624 15.49 -11.16 12.32
N LEU A 625 15.26 -11.24 11.02
CA LEU A 625 16.21 -11.77 10.04
C LEU A 625 16.44 -10.72 8.95
N GLY A 626 17.69 -10.45 8.62
CA GLY A 626 18.10 -9.49 7.58
C GLY A 626 19.42 -9.88 6.93
N ILE A 627 19.90 -9.09 5.97
CA ILE A 627 21.03 -9.43 5.09
C ILE A 627 22.35 -9.81 5.81
N GLU A 628 22.55 -9.37 7.04
CA GLU A 628 23.72 -9.67 7.87
C GLU A 628 23.51 -10.91 8.78
N SER A 629 22.37 -11.61 8.64
CA SER A 629 22.06 -12.80 9.44
C SER A 629 22.76 -14.07 8.92
N ASP A 630 22.58 -15.17 9.63
CA ASP A 630 23.16 -16.48 9.29
C ASP A 630 22.79 -16.91 7.87
N PRO A 631 23.78 -17.27 7.01
CA PRO A 631 23.53 -17.64 5.62
C PRO A 631 22.58 -18.84 5.42
N ALA A 632 22.54 -19.78 6.36
CA ALA A 632 21.64 -20.95 6.27
C ALA A 632 20.18 -20.50 6.49
N GLN A 633 19.94 -19.60 7.43
CA GLN A 633 18.61 -19.02 7.65
C GLN A 633 18.17 -18.17 6.44
N LEU A 634 19.10 -17.41 5.86
CA LEU A 634 18.80 -16.63 4.63
C LEU A 634 18.46 -17.55 3.45
N SER A 635 19.15 -18.71 3.33
CA SER A 635 18.81 -19.71 2.30
C SER A 635 17.42 -20.27 2.52
N THR A 636 17.12 -20.72 3.75
CA THR A 636 15.77 -21.23 4.10
C THR A 636 14.67 -20.19 3.82
N ALA A 637 14.93 -18.91 4.07
CA ALA A 637 13.97 -17.85 3.78
C ALA A 637 13.72 -17.67 2.27
N ARG A 638 14.79 -17.71 1.44
CA ARG A 638 14.65 -17.67 -0.02
C ARG A 638 13.90 -18.88 -0.56
N ASP A 639 14.26 -20.08 -0.08
CA ASP A 639 13.56 -21.32 -0.42
C ASP A 639 12.06 -21.26 -0.02
N THR A 640 11.77 -20.62 1.12
CA THR A 640 10.38 -20.39 1.55
C THR A 640 9.65 -19.44 0.60
N LEU A 641 10.27 -18.34 0.18
CA LEU A 641 9.69 -17.40 -0.79
C LEU A 641 9.38 -18.10 -2.12
N ASP A 642 10.28 -18.95 -2.60
CA ASP A 642 10.08 -19.72 -3.84
C ASP A 642 8.97 -20.76 -3.71
N VAL A 643 8.85 -21.43 -2.55
CA VAL A 643 7.77 -22.38 -2.28
C VAL A 643 6.43 -21.68 -2.11
N MET A 644 6.40 -20.55 -1.43
CA MET A 644 5.17 -19.75 -1.24
C MET A 644 4.65 -19.21 -2.57
N ASP A 645 5.52 -18.74 -3.45
CA ASP A 645 5.20 -18.11 -4.75
C ASP A 645 4.05 -17.07 -4.71
N SER A 646 3.96 -16.31 -3.61
CA SER A 646 2.83 -15.44 -3.26
C SER A 646 3.04 -13.98 -3.74
N TRP A 647 3.74 -13.78 -4.86
CA TRP A 647 4.13 -12.46 -5.37
C TRP A 647 2.94 -11.58 -5.79
N ASP A 648 1.88 -12.20 -6.29
CA ASP A 648 0.67 -11.53 -6.77
C ASP A 648 -0.50 -11.59 -5.75
N GLN A 649 -0.29 -12.25 -4.59
CA GLN A 649 -1.30 -12.36 -3.56
C GLN A 649 -1.49 -11.00 -2.85
N VAL A 650 -2.74 -10.55 -2.76
CA VAL A 650 -3.08 -9.18 -2.35
C VAL A 650 -2.59 -8.82 -0.93
N ASN A 651 -2.66 -9.75 0.02
CA ASN A 651 -2.22 -9.53 1.39
C ASN A 651 -0.70 -9.73 1.58
N SER A 652 -0.04 -10.38 0.62
CA SER A 652 1.42 -10.50 0.58
C SER A 652 2.08 -9.25 0.02
N PHE A 653 1.44 -8.57 -0.93
CA PHE A 653 2.02 -7.45 -1.67
C PHE A 653 2.72 -6.41 -0.78
N PRO A 654 2.16 -5.95 0.35
CA PRO A 654 2.83 -4.96 1.22
C PRO A 654 4.09 -5.50 1.90
N LYS A 655 4.35 -6.80 1.88
CA LYS A 655 5.36 -7.49 2.70
C LYS A 655 6.35 -8.32 1.88
N VAL A 656 5.88 -9.13 0.92
CA VAL A 656 6.68 -10.17 0.25
C VAL A 656 7.94 -9.62 -0.43
N PHE A 657 7.84 -8.47 -1.08
CA PHE A 657 8.99 -7.84 -1.75
C PHE A 657 10.03 -7.32 -0.75
N THR A 658 9.57 -6.81 0.40
CA THR A 658 10.45 -6.41 1.50
C THR A 658 11.09 -7.62 2.17
N GLN A 659 10.31 -8.68 2.42
CA GLN A 659 10.84 -9.95 2.93
C GLN A 659 11.94 -10.49 2.03
N ALA A 660 11.73 -10.45 0.71
CA ALA A 660 12.71 -10.89 -0.28
C ALA A 660 13.97 -9.99 -0.30
N ALA A 661 13.81 -8.67 -0.25
CA ALA A 661 14.93 -7.74 -0.20
C ALA A 661 15.80 -7.96 1.05
N ARG A 662 15.18 -8.14 2.22
CA ARG A 662 15.89 -8.34 3.49
C ARG A 662 16.69 -9.62 3.56
N VAL A 663 16.33 -10.66 2.81
CA VAL A 663 17.05 -11.93 2.81
C VAL A 663 17.97 -12.12 1.62
N GLY A 664 18.20 -11.05 0.82
CA GLY A 664 19.12 -11.12 -0.32
C GLY A 664 18.60 -12.02 -1.43
N TYR A 665 17.31 -11.93 -1.76
CA TYR A 665 16.76 -12.59 -2.95
C TYR A 665 17.46 -12.10 -4.23
N PRO A 666 17.62 -12.92 -5.30
CA PRO A 666 18.33 -12.49 -6.51
C PRO A 666 17.75 -11.20 -7.08
N ALA A 667 18.57 -10.13 -7.12
CA ALA A 667 18.13 -8.76 -7.35
C ALA A 667 17.34 -8.56 -8.64
N GLN A 668 17.82 -9.12 -9.78
CA GLN A 668 17.11 -8.98 -11.04
C GLN A 668 15.76 -9.69 -11.02
N GLN A 669 15.70 -10.88 -10.44
CA GLN A 669 14.43 -11.62 -10.33
C GLN A 669 13.42 -10.88 -9.46
N LEU A 670 13.87 -10.25 -8.36
CA LEU A 670 13.03 -9.44 -7.50
C LEU A 670 12.47 -8.22 -8.24
N ILE A 671 13.31 -7.50 -8.97
CA ILE A 671 12.91 -6.38 -9.84
C ILE A 671 11.86 -6.83 -10.87
N ASP A 672 12.12 -7.93 -11.54
CA ASP A 672 11.23 -8.43 -12.60
C ASP A 672 9.87 -8.85 -12.05
N ARG A 673 9.83 -9.55 -10.90
CA ARG A 673 8.60 -9.94 -10.20
C ARG A 673 7.83 -8.70 -9.73
N PHE A 674 8.49 -7.77 -9.07
CA PHE A 674 7.87 -6.56 -8.55
C PHE A 674 7.33 -5.67 -9.68
N THR A 675 8.12 -5.45 -10.73
CA THR A 675 7.71 -4.70 -11.93
C THR A 675 6.49 -5.35 -12.58
N ARG A 676 6.47 -6.68 -12.70
CA ARG A 676 5.35 -7.44 -13.27
C ARG A 676 4.09 -7.24 -12.43
N THR A 677 4.15 -7.48 -11.13
CA THR A 677 3.00 -7.36 -10.23
C THR A 677 2.43 -5.93 -10.24
N ILE A 678 3.28 -4.90 -10.20
CA ILE A 678 2.84 -3.50 -10.32
C ILE A 678 2.16 -3.27 -11.67
N THR A 679 2.80 -3.70 -12.75
CA THR A 679 2.27 -3.50 -14.11
C THR A 679 0.89 -4.13 -14.28
N GLN A 680 0.69 -5.31 -13.73
CA GLN A 680 -0.57 -6.04 -13.84
C GLN A 680 -1.68 -5.45 -12.99
N ASN A 681 -1.35 -4.80 -11.88
CA ASN A 681 -2.32 -4.41 -10.87
C ASN A 681 -2.49 -2.88 -10.72
N THR A 682 -1.74 -2.04 -11.44
CA THR A 682 -1.91 -0.58 -11.36
C THR A 682 -3.10 -0.13 -12.19
N VAL A 683 -4.00 0.64 -11.58
CA VAL A 683 -5.14 1.33 -12.25
C VAL A 683 -4.78 2.76 -12.65
N ALA A 684 -5.65 3.42 -13.42
CA ALA A 684 -5.38 4.71 -14.06
C ALA A 684 -4.93 5.82 -13.08
N ASN A 685 -5.41 5.82 -11.84
CA ASN A 685 -5.01 6.77 -10.80
C ASN A 685 -3.74 6.34 -10.02
N LEU A 686 -2.95 5.41 -10.57
CA LEU A 686 -1.71 4.86 -10.01
C LEU A 686 -1.88 4.00 -8.75
N ARG A 687 -3.11 3.73 -8.31
CA ARG A 687 -3.36 2.82 -7.19
C ARG A 687 -3.15 1.37 -7.63
N ILE A 688 -2.61 0.55 -6.76
CA ILE A 688 -2.62 -0.92 -6.94
C ILE A 688 -4.06 -1.40 -6.70
N ALA A 689 -4.63 -2.10 -7.67
CA ALA A 689 -5.98 -2.63 -7.59
C ALA A 689 -6.08 -3.66 -6.45
N ASP A 690 -7.17 -3.55 -5.70
CA ASP A 690 -7.56 -4.52 -4.69
C ASP A 690 -9.08 -4.47 -4.57
N PRO A 691 -9.78 -5.59 -4.64
CA PRO A 691 -11.24 -5.59 -4.56
C PRO A 691 -11.77 -5.29 -3.15
N TYR A 692 -10.95 -5.43 -2.10
CA TYR A 692 -11.41 -5.38 -0.71
C TYR A 692 -10.90 -4.19 0.10
N HIS A 693 -9.69 -3.69 -0.18
CA HIS A 693 -9.01 -2.60 0.52
C HIS A 693 -7.85 -2.07 -0.34
N GLY A 694 -6.84 -1.38 0.19
CA GLY A 694 -5.79 -1.00 -0.74
C GLY A 694 -4.74 -0.01 -0.29
N ILE A 695 -4.95 0.79 0.77
CA ILE A 695 -3.93 1.77 1.16
C ILE A 695 -2.65 1.11 1.71
N GLU A 696 -2.74 -0.06 2.28
CA GLU A 696 -1.60 -0.85 2.75
C GLU A 696 -0.61 -1.22 1.63
N LYS A 697 -1.08 -1.22 0.37
CA LYS A 697 -0.20 -1.43 -0.79
C LYS A 697 0.88 -0.37 -0.92
N SER A 698 0.70 0.81 -0.31
CA SER A 698 1.75 1.84 -0.24
C SER A 698 2.96 1.41 0.59
N GLY A 699 2.79 0.44 1.49
CA GLY A 699 3.87 -0.04 2.35
C GLY A 699 4.99 -0.78 1.63
N ALA A 700 4.72 -1.36 0.44
CA ALA A 700 5.77 -2.04 -0.33
C ALA A 700 6.87 -1.10 -0.90
N VAL A 701 6.74 0.21 -0.70
CA VAL A 701 7.85 1.18 -0.87
C VAL A 701 9.07 0.77 -0.05
N GLU A 702 8.88 0.16 1.12
CA GLU A 702 9.96 -0.37 1.96
C GLU A 702 10.87 -1.32 1.18
N ALA A 703 10.30 -2.16 0.30
CA ALA A 703 11.09 -3.08 -0.51
C ALA A 703 12.09 -2.34 -1.41
N ILE A 704 11.68 -1.25 -2.06
CA ILE A 704 12.57 -0.46 -2.91
C ILE A 704 13.68 0.18 -2.07
N ASN A 705 13.32 0.74 -0.91
CA ASN A 705 14.30 1.30 0.00
C ASN A 705 15.31 0.24 0.47
N ASP A 706 14.83 -0.96 0.87
CA ASP A 706 15.68 -2.07 1.32
C ASP A 706 16.53 -2.68 0.21
N MET A 707 16.09 -2.62 -1.05
CA MET A 707 16.95 -2.99 -2.18
C MET A 707 18.13 -2.02 -2.34
N LEU A 708 17.96 -0.75 -1.98
CA LEU A 708 18.96 0.31 -2.11
C LEU A 708 19.82 0.47 -0.84
N VAL A 709 19.24 0.35 0.34
CA VAL A 709 19.96 0.46 1.63
C VAL A 709 19.22 -0.23 2.76
N GLN A 710 19.91 -1.04 3.53
CA GLN A 710 19.39 -1.76 4.70
C GLN A 710 20.21 -1.48 5.97
N SER A 711 19.58 -1.65 7.14
CA SER A 711 20.24 -1.50 8.45
C SER A 711 19.67 -2.40 9.56
N ASP A 712 18.84 -3.41 9.22
CA ASP A 712 18.07 -4.20 10.20
C ASP A 712 18.93 -4.91 11.25
N GLN A 713 20.18 -5.24 10.95
CA GLN A 713 21.12 -5.89 11.88
C GLN A 713 22.12 -4.90 12.50
N GLY A 714 21.76 -3.60 12.51
CA GLY A 714 22.61 -2.55 13.07
C GLY A 714 23.85 -2.22 12.21
N VAL A 715 23.93 -2.73 11.00
CA VAL A 715 24.96 -2.43 10.01
C VAL A 715 24.31 -1.89 8.76
N ILE A 716 24.67 -0.70 8.33
CA ILE A 716 24.18 -0.12 7.07
C ILE A 716 24.88 -0.82 5.91
N VAL A 717 24.10 -1.33 4.96
CA VAL A 717 24.56 -1.99 3.74
C VAL A 717 24.00 -1.25 2.53
N LEU A 718 24.85 -0.78 1.62
CA LEU A 718 24.46 -0.03 0.45
C LEU A 718 24.26 -0.98 -0.74
N PHE A 719 23.15 -0.81 -1.46
CA PHE A 719 22.75 -1.57 -2.65
C PHE A 719 22.79 -3.09 -2.46
N PRO A 720 22.31 -3.63 -1.30
CA PRO A 720 22.46 -5.04 -0.97
C PRO A 720 21.74 -5.97 -1.95
N VAL A 721 20.64 -5.50 -2.56
CA VAL A 721 19.80 -6.27 -3.48
C VAL A 721 19.50 -5.43 -4.73
N TRP A 722 20.55 -4.85 -5.31
CA TRP A 722 20.48 -4.10 -6.56
C TRP A 722 21.44 -4.69 -7.60
N PRO A 723 21.04 -4.86 -8.88
CA PRO A 723 21.94 -5.38 -9.91
C PRO A 723 23.14 -4.45 -10.10
N SER A 724 24.35 -5.02 -10.07
CA SER A 724 25.57 -4.22 -10.14
C SER A 724 25.81 -3.55 -11.51
N ASP A 725 25.13 -4.02 -12.55
CA ASP A 725 25.18 -3.48 -13.92
C ASP A 725 24.11 -2.43 -14.21
N GLN A 726 23.26 -2.11 -13.21
CA GLN A 726 22.24 -1.08 -13.30
C GLN A 726 22.58 0.09 -12.39
N ASP A 727 22.63 1.27 -12.96
CA ASP A 727 22.83 2.51 -12.21
C ASP A 727 21.63 2.79 -11.30
N ALA A 728 21.92 3.28 -10.08
CA ALA A 728 20.89 3.72 -9.15
C ALA A 728 21.43 4.81 -8.22
N SER A 729 20.55 5.66 -7.72
CA SER A 729 20.88 6.61 -6.66
C SER A 729 19.71 6.82 -5.74
N PHE A 730 20.01 7.18 -4.52
CA PHE A 730 19.00 7.59 -3.55
C PHE A 730 19.50 8.75 -2.71
N HIS A 731 18.59 9.57 -2.26
CA HIS A 731 18.87 10.74 -1.45
C HIS A 731 18.06 10.71 -0.17
N GLN A 732 18.75 10.85 0.97
CA GLN A 732 18.18 10.99 2.31
C GLN A 732 17.23 9.85 2.74
N LEU A 733 17.51 8.60 2.40
CA LEU A 733 16.80 7.48 3.00
C LEU A 733 17.22 7.30 4.46
N ARG A 734 16.25 7.08 5.35
CA ARG A 734 16.50 6.96 6.78
C ARG A 734 16.76 5.50 7.15
N GLN A 735 17.72 5.32 8.05
CA GLN A 735 18.12 4.02 8.55
C GLN A 735 18.03 3.96 10.09
N GLN A 736 17.97 2.75 10.65
CA GLN A 736 17.95 2.52 12.10
C GLN A 736 19.14 3.24 12.79
N GLY A 737 18.95 3.66 14.03
CA GLY A 737 19.92 4.48 14.76
C GLY A 737 19.88 5.96 14.41
N ALA A 738 18.82 6.41 13.72
CA ALA A 738 18.62 7.79 13.28
C ALA A 738 19.70 8.28 12.31
N PHE A 739 20.10 7.44 11.37
CA PHE A 739 20.98 7.81 10.27
C PHE A 739 20.16 8.14 9.02
N VAL A 740 20.55 9.20 8.30
CA VAL A 740 19.99 9.59 7.02
C VAL A 740 21.10 9.46 5.98
N VAL A 741 20.86 8.63 4.95
CA VAL A 741 21.90 8.18 4.03
C VAL A 741 21.56 8.59 2.60
N SER A 742 22.57 8.99 1.84
CA SER A 742 22.50 9.21 0.39
C SER A 742 23.68 8.52 -0.28
N SER A 743 23.43 7.88 -1.44
CA SER A 743 24.48 7.19 -2.19
C SER A 743 24.10 7.04 -3.65
N GLU A 744 25.10 6.65 -4.47
CA GLU A 744 24.89 6.27 -5.87
C GLU A 744 25.71 5.03 -6.23
N LEU A 745 25.17 4.22 -7.10
CA LEU A 745 25.83 3.14 -7.80
C LEU A 745 25.95 3.54 -9.27
N ARG A 746 27.17 3.62 -9.80
CA ARG A 746 27.45 3.95 -11.19
C ARG A 746 28.45 2.98 -11.77
N ASN A 747 28.12 2.37 -12.91
CA ASN A 747 28.99 1.40 -13.58
C ASN A 747 29.50 0.31 -12.61
N GLY A 748 28.63 -0.25 -11.78
CA GLY A 748 28.96 -1.30 -10.82
C GLY A 748 29.80 -0.86 -9.61
N THR A 749 29.94 0.43 -9.40
CA THR A 749 30.75 0.95 -8.27
C THR A 749 29.98 1.99 -7.49
N VAL A 750 29.96 1.84 -6.17
CA VAL A 750 29.45 2.86 -5.28
C VAL A 750 30.33 4.11 -5.36
N GLY A 751 29.73 5.25 -5.65
CA GLY A 751 30.48 6.52 -5.81
C GLY A 751 30.88 7.12 -4.46
N TYR A 752 29.96 7.16 -3.51
CA TYR A 752 30.13 7.72 -2.17
C TYR A 752 29.04 7.18 -1.21
N ALA A 753 29.20 7.43 0.07
CA ALA A 753 28.14 7.37 1.05
C ALA A 753 28.13 8.67 1.89
N ASP A 754 27.07 9.44 1.80
CA ASP A 754 26.82 10.59 2.67
C ASP A 754 25.89 10.16 3.79
N VAL A 755 26.30 10.36 5.03
CA VAL A 755 25.55 9.94 6.22
C VAL A 755 25.40 11.12 7.17
N THR A 756 24.16 11.47 7.50
CA THR A 756 23.86 12.39 8.60
C THR A 756 23.40 11.59 9.81
N SER A 757 23.92 11.89 10.98
CA SER A 757 23.59 11.24 12.25
C SER A 757 22.72 12.19 13.08
N ASP A 758 21.40 11.97 13.10
CA ASP A 758 20.49 12.86 13.84
C ASP A 758 20.63 12.69 15.37
N ALA A 759 20.98 11.49 15.84
CA ALA A 759 21.07 11.18 17.27
C ALA A 759 22.50 11.16 17.83
N GLY A 760 23.54 11.07 17.00
CA GLY A 760 24.94 10.94 17.44
C GLY A 760 25.34 9.52 17.81
N ASN A 761 24.64 8.52 17.31
CA ASN A 761 24.94 7.12 17.54
C ASN A 761 26.21 6.67 16.82
N THR A 762 26.76 5.53 17.21
CA THR A 762 27.90 4.93 16.49
C THR A 762 27.42 4.39 15.14
N LEU A 763 27.93 4.97 14.05
CA LEU A 763 27.67 4.47 12.71
C LEU A 763 28.46 3.17 12.47
N ARG A 764 27.78 2.14 11.99
CA ARG A 764 28.36 0.91 11.48
C ARG A 764 27.88 0.72 10.03
N ILE A 765 28.81 0.64 9.10
CA ILE A 765 28.49 0.51 7.68
C ILE A 765 29.41 -0.53 7.02
N ARG A 766 28.84 -1.46 6.26
CA ARG A 766 29.60 -2.41 5.43
C ARG A 766 30.43 -1.65 4.41
N ASN A 767 31.73 -1.96 4.31
CA ASN A 767 32.61 -1.30 3.34
C ASN A 767 32.07 -1.52 1.91
N PRO A 768 31.57 -0.48 1.22
CA PRO A 768 31.03 -0.63 -0.11
C PRO A 768 32.10 -0.80 -1.20
N TRP A 769 33.38 -0.77 -0.85
CA TRP A 769 34.51 -1.01 -1.73
C TRP A 769 35.38 -2.17 -1.21
N PRO A 770 34.95 -3.44 -1.37
CA PRO A 770 35.66 -4.60 -0.80
C PRO A 770 37.15 -4.60 -1.14
N GLY A 771 38.00 -4.83 -0.14
CA GLY A 771 39.46 -4.82 -0.31
C GLY A 771 40.11 -3.44 -0.53
N ARG A 772 39.36 -2.34 -0.40
CA ARG A 772 39.88 -0.97 -0.48
C ARG A 772 39.77 -0.26 0.85
N SER A 773 40.71 0.65 1.10
CA SER A 773 40.63 1.55 2.24
C SER A 773 39.54 2.61 2.00
N VAL A 774 38.93 3.05 3.09
CA VAL A 774 37.88 4.09 3.07
C VAL A 774 38.37 5.33 3.79
N ALA A 775 38.18 6.48 3.18
CA ALA A 775 38.33 7.76 3.80
C ALA A 775 37.00 8.26 4.32
N VAL A 776 36.96 8.73 5.56
CA VAL A 776 35.79 9.36 6.16
C VAL A 776 36.14 10.80 6.52
N THR A 777 35.30 11.73 6.05
CA THR A 777 35.44 13.16 6.37
C THR A 777 34.15 13.70 6.97
N ASP A 778 34.30 14.70 7.85
CA ASP A 778 33.15 15.48 8.36
C ASP A 778 32.72 16.57 7.35
N HIS A 779 31.65 17.30 7.67
CA HIS A 779 31.09 18.38 6.83
C HIS A 779 32.11 19.52 6.55
N ARG A 780 33.25 19.58 7.26
CA ARG A 780 34.35 20.55 7.06
C ARG A 780 35.51 19.94 6.27
N GLY A 781 35.34 18.71 5.76
CA GLY A 781 36.37 17.98 5.02
C GLY A 781 37.53 17.46 5.93
N ARG A 782 37.39 17.48 7.25
CA ARG A 782 38.42 16.96 8.17
C ARG A 782 38.27 15.43 8.26
N ALA A 783 39.41 14.74 8.25
CA ALA A 783 39.43 13.28 8.41
C ALA A 783 38.85 12.85 9.77
N VAL A 784 37.97 11.88 9.75
CA VAL A 784 37.39 11.28 10.94
C VAL A 784 38.04 9.93 11.22
N ARG A 785 38.35 9.68 12.49
CA ARG A 785 38.93 8.40 12.90
C ARG A 785 37.90 7.27 12.79
N THR A 786 38.32 6.17 12.17
CA THR A 786 37.51 4.97 11.96
C THR A 786 38.24 3.74 12.47
N SER A 787 37.48 2.68 12.73
CA SER A 787 37.99 1.31 12.84
C SER A 787 37.26 0.44 11.84
N THR A 788 37.92 -0.62 11.40
CA THR A 788 37.31 -1.61 10.49
C THR A 788 37.51 -2.99 11.06
N ASP A 789 36.42 -3.74 11.18
CA ASP A 789 36.42 -5.12 11.65
C ASP A 789 35.46 -5.94 10.77
N ASP A 790 35.90 -7.07 10.26
CA ASP A 790 35.14 -7.93 9.33
C ASP A 790 34.44 -7.16 8.19
N GLY A 791 35.15 -6.20 7.61
CA GLY A 791 34.62 -5.36 6.53
C GLY A 791 33.56 -4.33 6.97
N VAL A 792 33.26 -4.21 8.25
CA VAL A 792 32.39 -3.19 8.81
C VAL A 792 33.20 -2.02 9.33
N ILE A 793 32.93 -0.84 8.79
CA ILE A 793 33.53 0.43 9.20
C ILE A 793 32.71 0.99 10.34
N THR A 794 33.39 1.33 11.44
CA THR A 794 32.79 1.96 12.62
C THR A 794 33.25 3.39 12.75
N VAL A 795 32.31 4.32 12.91
CA VAL A 795 32.53 5.74 13.04
C VAL A 795 31.81 6.28 14.29
N ARG A 796 32.52 6.94 15.19
CA ARG A 796 31.87 7.72 16.24
C ARG A 796 31.30 8.99 15.64
N THR A 797 30.00 9.17 15.72
CA THR A 797 29.31 10.34 15.17
C THR A 797 28.93 11.34 16.28
N GLU A 798 28.61 12.56 15.89
CA GLU A 798 28.04 13.59 16.73
C GLU A 798 26.60 13.86 16.31
N ARG A 799 25.74 14.26 17.23
CA ARG A 799 24.35 14.61 16.93
C ARG A 799 24.30 15.75 15.92
N GLY A 800 23.56 15.54 14.81
CA GLY A 800 23.49 16.46 13.68
C GLY A 800 24.73 16.50 12.79
N GLY A 801 25.71 15.62 13.07
CA GLY A 801 26.95 15.53 12.29
C GLY A 801 26.72 14.86 10.93
N SER A 802 27.38 15.37 9.88
CA SER A 802 27.36 14.79 8.54
C SER A 802 28.77 14.29 8.16
N TYR A 803 28.77 13.11 7.53
CA TYR A 803 29.97 12.35 7.22
C TYR A 803 29.93 11.87 5.78
N ARG A 804 31.06 12.02 5.07
CA ARG A 804 31.22 11.49 3.74
C ARG A 804 32.25 10.37 3.71
N LEU A 805 31.84 9.20 3.21
CA LEU A 805 32.70 8.05 2.98
C LEU A 805 33.03 7.97 1.49
N THR A 806 34.30 7.78 1.17
CA THR A 806 34.80 7.63 -0.20
C THR A 806 35.92 6.60 -0.26
N ARG A 807 36.10 6.00 -1.43
CA ARG A 807 37.22 5.09 -1.69
C ARG A 807 38.55 5.88 -1.61
N SER A 808 39.43 5.49 -0.71
CA SER A 808 40.80 6.05 -0.68
C SER A 808 41.55 5.65 -1.96
N GLY A 809 42.30 6.58 -2.53
CA GLY A 809 43.22 6.28 -3.64
C GLY A 809 44.26 5.23 -3.21
N PRO A 810 44.97 4.59 -4.17
CA PRO A 810 46.07 3.70 -3.82
C PRO A 810 47.05 4.46 -2.93
N THR A 811 47.36 3.90 -1.78
CA THR A 811 48.43 4.44 -0.90
C THR A 811 49.70 4.51 -1.75
N ARG A 812 50.09 5.67 -2.19
CA ARG A 812 51.48 5.87 -2.67
C ARG A 812 52.37 5.55 -1.47
N GLY A 813 52.99 4.35 -1.56
CA GLY A 813 54.01 3.97 -0.59
C GLY A 813 55.01 5.10 -0.45
N ARG A 814 55.20 5.56 0.76
CA ARG A 814 56.35 6.39 1.12
C ARG A 814 57.58 5.51 1.24
#